data_f3cba29d25c48f4c18db7013fae62b61
#
_entry.id   f3cba29d25c48f4c18db7013fae62b61
#
_cell.length_a   1.000
_cell.length_b   1.000
_cell.length_c   1.000
_cell.angle_alpha   90.00
_cell.angle_beta   90.00
_cell.angle_gamma   90.00
#
_symmetry.space_group_name_H-M   'P 1'
#
loop_
_entity.id
_entity.type
_entity.pdbx_description
1 polymer ?
#
loop_
_entity_poly.entity_id
_entity_poly.type
_entity_poly.pdbx_seq_one_letter_code
_entity_poly.pdbx_strand_id
1 'polypeptide(L)'
;MIQLTQGGAYLVNGTDIVADTSEAARQIQAKTGITISKEEAAKNTMAYGILQEHNTSGNMDKLKIRFDKLTSHDITFVGIIQTARASGLQKFPMPYVLTNCHNSLCAVGGTINEDDHMFGLTCAKKYGGVYVPPHQAVIHQFAREMLAGGGKMILGSDSHTRYGALGTMAMGEGGPELVKQLLNQTYDINMPGVVAVYLKGAPVKGVGPQDVALAIIGAVFKNGYVKNKVMEFVGPGVASLSADFRIGIDVMTTETTCLSSIWKTDDQIREFYEIHGRTEDYKELNPGQVAYYDGLIEVDLDKIRPMIAMPFHPSNTYTIEELNANLMDILDETEKRAKVSLDGAVDFTLKNKVKNGKFIVDQGIIAGCAGGGFENICAAADILKGRYIGADEFTLSVYPASMPVYMELIRNGCAATILETGAVMKTAFCGPCFGAGDTPANNAFSIRHSTRNFPNREGSKLQNGQIASVALMDARSIAATAANKGVLTPATEFDGDFGKYKYHFDSNIYKNRVFDSHGVADESVEIQFGPNIKDWPAMGALPENLVLQVVSEIHDPVTTTDELIPSGETSSYRSNPLGLAEFTLSRKDPQYVGRAKEIQKAEKERMNGGHPCQAVPVLKDVMGEVKKQYPEADRKNTGFGSTIFAVKPGDGSAREQAASCQKVLGGWANIANEYATKRYRSNLINWGMLPFLIQPGDLPFKNLDYLFVPGIKKAVEDKAEEIKAYVVTPGEGMKEFSLKLGELTDEERQIILKGCLINYNRV
;
A
#
# COMPACT_ATOMS: atom_id res chain seq x y z
N MET A 1 -11.03 3.31 24.83
CA MET A 1 -11.12 3.03 23.38
C MET A 1 -9.98 2.11 22.97
N ILE A 2 -8.75 2.60 22.77
CA ILE A 2 -7.56 1.78 22.42
C ILE A 2 -6.54 1.87 23.55
N GLN A 3 -5.95 0.73 23.94
CA GLN A 3 -4.84 0.66 24.89
C GLN A 3 -3.71 -0.21 24.30
N LEU A 4 -2.49 0.26 24.44
CA LEU A 4 -1.29 -0.46 23.98
C LEU A 4 -0.50 -0.94 25.20
N THR A 5 -0.10 -2.21 25.23
CA THR A 5 0.80 -2.72 26.27
C THR A 5 2.24 -2.30 25.97
N GLN A 6 3.01 -2.07 27.04
CA GLN A 6 4.47 -1.98 26.93
C GLN A 6 5.02 -3.39 27.15
N GLY A 7 5.56 -4.00 26.09
CA GLY A 7 6.07 -5.37 26.11
C GLY A 7 5.06 -6.39 25.59
N GLY A 8 5.39 -7.67 25.71
CA GLY A 8 4.59 -8.77 25.23
C GLY A 8 3.44 -9.15 26.16
N ALA A 9 2.57 -10.03 25.65
CA ALA A 9 1.47 -10.60 26.43
C ALA A 9 1.14 -12.03 25.97
N TYR A 10 0.54 -12.79 26.87
CA TYR A 10 -0.02 -14.10 26.57
C TYR A 10 -1.53 -14.00 26.45
N LEU A 11 -2.10 -14.66 25.47
CA LEU A 11 -3.51 -14.96 25.38
C LEU A 11 -3.73 -16.40 25.86
N VAL A 12 -4.57 -16.56 26.88
CA VAL A 12 -4.83 -17.84 27.54
C VAL A 12 -6.29 -18.21 27.30
N ASN A 13 -6.53 -19.46 26.86
CA ASN A 13 -7.86 -20.00 26.55
C ASN A 13 -8.67 -19.12 25.56
N GLY A 14 -7.99 -18.33 24.73
CA GLY A 14 -8.61 -17.44 23.72
C GLY A 14 -9.28 -16.18 24.28
N THR A 15 -9.30 -15.98 25.60
CA THR A 15 -10.03 -14.87 26.25
C THR A 15 -9.24 -14.11 27.30
N ASP A 16 -8.36 -14.78 28.03
CA ASP A 16 -7.64 -14.18 29.15
C ASP A 16 -6.30 -13.61 28.74
N ILE A 17 -6.02 -12.38 29.12
CA ILE A 17 -4.73 -11.72 28.88
C ILE A 17 -3.88 -11.86 30.14
N VAL A 18 -2.63 -12.26 29.94
CA VAL A 18 -1.58 -12.28 30.98
C VAL A 18 -0.40 -11.48 30.46
N ALA A 19 -0.03 -10.41 31.16
CA ALA A 19 1.13 -9.59 30.80
C ALA A 19 2.45 -10.39 30.92
N ASP A 20 3.42 -10.13 30.06
CA ASP A 20 4.75 -10.75 30.10
C ASP A 20 5.59 -10.15 31.24
N THR A 21 5.36 -10.68 32.44
CA THR A 21 6.05 -10.30 33.67
C THR A 21 6.64 -11.54 34.34
N SER A 22 7.43 -11.36 35.40
CA SER A 22 7.97 -12.47 36.21
C SER A 22 6.90 -13.40 36.78
N GLU A 23 5.66 -12.94 36.93
CA GLU A 23 4.51 -13.70 37.42
C GLU A 23 3.74 -14.47 36.33
N ALA A 24 4.05 -14.22 35.05
CA ALA A 24 3.28 -14.77 33.94
C ALA A 24 3.18 -16.30 33.98
N ALA A 25 4.32 -16.98 34.17
CA ALA A 25 4.35 -18.45 34.23
C ALA A 25 3.45 -19.03 35.32
N ARG A 26 3.42 -18.42 36.51
CA ARG A 26 2.55 -18.81 37.62
C ARG A 26 1.08 -18.59 37.30
N GLN A 27 0.76 -17.44 36.71
CA GLN A 27 -0.64 -17.12 36.32
C GLN A 27 -1.14 -18.06 35.22
N ILE A 28 -0.31 -18.37 34.22
CA ILE A 28 -0.65 -19.31 33.14
C ILE A 28 -0.88 -20.69 33.70
N GLN A 29 0.04 -21.20 34.55
CA GLN A 29 -0.12 -22.50 35.19
C GLN A 29 -1.38 -22.58 36.04
N ALA A 30 -1.71 -21.53 36.81
CA ALA A 30 -2.94 -21.47 37.64
C ALA A 30 -4.21 -21.53 36.78
N LYS A 31 -4.20 -20.95 35.57
CA LYS A 31 -5.37 -20.91 34.65
C LYS A 31 -5.52 -22.17 33.78
N THR A 32 -4.41 -22.83 33.45
CA THR A 32 -4.39 -23.89 32.42
C THR A 32 -3.85 -25.24 32.91
N GLY A 33 -3.11 -25.23 33.99
CA GLY A 33 -2.36 -26.41 34.46
C GLY A 33 -1.07 -26.68 33.61
N ILE A 34 -0.76 -25.84 32.65
CA ILE A 34 0.36 -26.01 31.71
C ILE A 34 1.53 -25.13 32.10
N THR A 35 2.73 -25.67 31.99
CA THR A 35 3.97 -24.90 31.98
C THR A 35 4.50 -24.86 30.54
N ILE A 36 4.68 -23.65 30.00
CA ILE A 36 5.10 -23.43 28.62
C ILE A 36 6.13 -22.31 28.58
N SER A 37 7.18 -22.45 27.75
CA SER A 37 8.12 -21.38 27.51
C SER A 37 7.55 -20.31 26.57
N LYS A 38 8.14 -19.13 26.59
CA LYS A 38 7.76 -18.02 25.69
C LYS A 38 7.89 -18.43 24.24
N GLU A 39 8.99 -19.08 23.88
CA GLU A 39 9.30 -19.55 22.55
C GLU A 39 8.28 -20.58 22.05
N GLU A 40 7.84 -21.48 22.92
CA GLU A 40 6.82 -22.45 22.58
C GLU A 40 5.43 -21.81 22.46
N ALA A 41 5.10 -20.88 23.35
CA ALA A 41 3.84 -20.14 23.28
C ALA A 41 3.76 -19.24 22.00
N ALA A 42 4.87 -18.69 21.53
CA ALA A 42 4.91 -17.93 20.30
C ALA A 42 4.57 -18.78 19.05
N LYS A 43 4.85 -20.08 19.08
CA LYS A 43 4.47 -21.01 18.00
C LYS A 43 2.97 -21.28 17.93
N ASN A 44 2.22 -20.92 18.96
CA ASN A 44 0.77 -21.12 19.07
C ASN A 44 -0.03 -19.99 18.46
N THR A 45 0.60 -18.96 17.87
CA THR A 45 -0.11 -17.94 17.10
C THR A 45 -0.58 -18.51 15.75
N MET A 46 -1.71 -18.01 15.23
CA MET A 46 -2.20 -18.40 13.90
C MET A 46 -1.18 -18.00 12.82
N ALA A 47 -0.58 -16.82 12.97
CA ALA A 47 0.44 -16.31 12.06
C ALA A 47 1.64 -17.25 11.95
N TYR A 48 2.15 -17.77 13.07
CA TYR A 48 3.26 -18.72 13.05
C TYR A 48 2.92 -20.00 12.26
N GLY A 49 1.75 -20.58 12.52
CA GLY A 49 1.31 -21.80 11.84
C GLY A 49 1.18 -21.63 10.32
N ILE A 50 0.59 -20.52 9.88
CA ILE A 50 0.42 -20.23 8.44
C ILE A 50 1.80 -19.99 7.79
N LEU A 51 2.68 -19.20 8.40
CA LEU A 51 4.02 -18.95 7.88
C LEU A 51 4.85 -20.24 7.83
N GLN A 52 4.73 -21.11 8.83
CA GLN A 52 5.42 -22.42 8.84
C GLN A 52 4.96 -23.33 7.70
N GLU A 53 3.65 -23.37 7.42
CA GLU A 53 3.07 -24.19 6.34
C GLU A 53 3.59 -23.76 4.95
N HIS A 54 3.84 -22.45 4.76
CA HIS A 54 4.29 -21.88 3.48
C HIS A 54 5.80 -21.67 3.37
N ASN A 55 6.54 -21.96 4.43
CA ASN A 55 7.99 -21.78 4.47
C ASN A 55 8.73 -22.99 3.87
N THR A 56 9.51 -22.76 2.84
CA THR A 56 10.30 -23.80 2.16
C THR A 56 11.75 -23.89 2.64
N SER A 57 12.21 -22.98 3.52
CA SER A 57 13.60 -22.95 4.00
C SER A 57 13.91 -24.02 5.05
N GLY A 58 12.89 -24.52 5.77
CA GLY A 58 13.08 -25.33 6.97
C GLY A 58 13.61 -24.57 8.19
N ASN A 59 13.86 -23.27 8.06
CA ASN A 59 14.33 -22.37 9.11
C ASN A 59 13.27 -21.31 9.41
N MET A 60 12.77 -21.26 10.65
CA MET A 60 11.73 -20.30 11.04
C MET A 60 12.27 -18.92 11.37
N ASP A 61 13.57 -18.70 11.49
CA ASP A 61 14.14 -17.37 11.66
C ASP A 61 14.28 -16.67 10.30
N LYS A 62 14.52 -17.45 9.22
CA LYS A 62 14.70 -16.96 7.85
C LYS A 62 13.77 -17.69 6.91
N LEU A 63 12.61 -17.10 6.67
CA LEU A 63 11.54 -17.71 5.89
C LEU A 63 11.78 -17.52 4.38
N LYS A 64 11.44 -18.56 3.63
CA LYS A 64 11.35 -18.57 2.15
C LYS A 64 9.93 -18.97 1.77
N ILE A 65 9.06 -17.95 1.63
CA ILE A 65 7.63 -18.16 1.49
C ILE A 65 7.25 -18.40 0.02
N ARG A 66 6.38 -19.39 -0.19
CA ARG A 66 5.61 -19.59 -1.42
C ARG A 66 4.15 -19.30 -1.16
N PHE A 67 3.58 -18.44 -2.00
CA PHE A 67 2.17 -18.09 -1.94
C PHE A 67 1.32 -19.11 -2.72
N ASP A 68 0.06 -19.28 -2.32
CA ASP A 68 -0.88 -20.16 -3.02
C ASP A 68 -1.45 -19.52 -4.28
N LYS A 69 -1.69 -18.21 -4.27
CA LYS A 69 -2.34 -17.47 -5.36
C LYS A 69 -1.78 -16.05 -5.48
N LEU A 70 -1.90 -15.46 -6.67
CA LEU A 70 -1.50 -14.09 -6.95
C LEU A 70 -2.70 -13.27 -7.46
N THR A 71 -2.66 -11.96 -7.20
CA THR A 71 -3.64 -11.01 -7.74
C THR A 71 -3.01 -9.67 -8.08
N SER A 72 -3.41 -9.08 -9.21
CA SER A 72 -2.91 -7.79 -9.68
C SER A 72 -4.01 -6.98 -10.36
N HIS A 73 -3.79 -5.69 -10.45
CA HIS A 73 -4.71 -4.78 -11.14
C HIS A 73 -4.06 -4.13 -12.39
N ASP A 74 -4.89 -3.46 -13.18
CA ASP A 74 -4.56 -2.96 -14.51
C ASP A 74 -3.42 -1.92 -14.55
N ILE A 75 -3.12 -1.20 -13.49
CA ILE A 75 -1.94 -0.32 -13.46
C ILE A 75 -0.64 -1.04 -13.04
N THR A 76 -0.66 -2.34 -12.80
CA THR A 76 0.53 -3.10 -12.36
C THR A 76 0.78 -4.36 -13.18
N PHE A 77 -0.25 -5.10 -13.61
CA PHE A 77 -0.03 -6.41 -14.22
C PHE A 77 0.75 -6.36 -15.53
N VAL A 78 0.62 -5.27 -16.33
CA VAL A 78 1.39 -5.15 -17.57
C VAL A 78 2.89 -5.15 -17.27
N GLY A 79 3.34 -4.28 -16.35
CA GLY A 79 4.73 -4.22 -15.94
C GLY A 79 5.24 -5.52 -15.31
N ILE A 80 4.43 -6.17 -14.48
CA ILE A 80 4.74 -7.47 -13.85
C ILE A 80 4.96 -8.54 -14.92
N ILE A 81 4.01 -8.69 -15.84
CA ILE A 81 4.08 -9.73 -16.89
C ILE A 81 5.24 -9.42 -17.86
N GLN A 82 5.46 -8.16 -18.24
CA GLN A 82 6.60 -7.77 -19.07
C GLN A 82 7.94 -8.09 -18.37
N THR A 83 8.06 -7.84 -17.06
CA THR A 83 9.24 -8.19 -16.28
C THR A 83 9.44 -9.70 -16.19
N ALA A 84 8.37 -10.45 -15.92
CA ALA A 84 8.42 -11.91 -15.85
C ALA A 84 8.77 -12.53 -17.22
N ARG A 85 8.21 -12.01 -18.31
CA ARG A 85 8.57 -12.44 -19.70
C ARG A 85 10.03 -12.16 -20.02
N ALA A 86 10.52 -10.96 -19.69
CA ALA A 86 11.94 -10.63 -19.86
C ALA A 86 12.87 -11.52 -19.04
N SER A 87 12.34 -12.15 -17.97
CA SER A 87 13.04 -13.05 -17.05
C SER A 87 12.79 -14.53 -17.33
N GLY A 88 12.08 -14.90 -18.43
CA GLY A 88 11.91 -16.30 -18.86
C GLY A 88 10.59 -16.97 -18.49
N LEU A 89 9.52 -16.21 -18.20
CA LEU A 89 8.19 -16.76 -17.91
C LEU A 89 7.69 -17.65 -19.06
N GLN A 90 7.25 -18.86 -18.72
CA GLN A 90 6.64 -19.83 -19.66
C GLN A 90 5.13 -19.95 -19.46
N LYS A 91 4.68 -20.06 -18.22
CA LYS A 91 3.26 -20.12 -17.81
C LYS A 91 3.13 -19.63 -16.38
N PHE A 92 1.92 -19.31 -15.96
CA PHE A 92 1.67 -19.02 -14.55
C PHE A 92 1.71 -20.31 -13.74
N PRO A 93 2.61 -20.41 -12.75
CA PRO A 93 2.78 -21.64 -11.98
C PRO A 93 1.69 -21.87 -10.91
N MET A 94 0.87 -20.88 -10.65
CA MET A 94 -0.21 -20.84 -9.67
C MET A 94 -1.33 -19.95 -10.19
N PRO A 95 -2.55 -20.01 -9.60
CA PRO A 95 -3.64 -19.10 -9.97
C PRO A 95 -3.22 -17.64 -9.87
N TYR A 96 -3.33 -16.92 -10.97
CA TYR A 96 -3.03 -15.49 -11.06
C TYR A 96 -4.20 -14.73 -11.67
N VAL A 97 -4.76 -13.79 -10.90
CA VAL A 97 -5.93 -13.01 -11.28
C VAL A 97 -5.54 -11.59 -11.67
N LEU A 98 -5.95 -11.20 -12.86
CA LEU A 98 -5.74 -9.88 -13.46
C LEU A 98 -7.07 -9.11 -13.43
N THR A 99 -7.19 -8.12 -12.53
CA THR A 99 -8.44 -7.39 -12.32
C THR A 99 -8.33 -5.98 -12.86
N ASN A 100 -9.28 -5.55 -13.69
CA ASN A 100 -9.32 -4.21 -14.26
C ASN A 100 -10.24 -3.31 -13.44
N CYS A 101 -9.67 -2.52 -12.55
CA CYS A 101 -10.45 -1.70 -11.61
C CYS A 101 -9.86 -0.32 -11.32
N HIS A 102 -8.63 -0.05 -11.71
CA HIS A 102 -7.99 1.25 -11.52
C HIS A 102 -8.18 2.18 -12.72
N ASN A 103 -8.03 1.65 -13.91
CA ASN A 103 -8.25 2.43 -15.13
C ASN A 103 -9.63 2.18 -15.78
N SER A 104 -10.33 1.14 -15.45
CA SER A 104 -11.74 0.78 -15.77
C SER A 104 -12.39 1.60 -16.89
N LEU A 105 -11.78 1.66 -18.06
CA LEU A 105 -12.20 2.50 -19.21
C LEU A 105 -12.19 4.00 -18.88
N CYS A 106 -11.33 4.45 -17.98
CA CYS A 106 -11.15 5.87 -17.70
C CYS A 106 -10.62 6.59 -18.92
N ALA A 107 -11.24 7.70 -19.26
CA ALA A 107 -10.85 8.49 -20.40
C ALA A 107 -9.62 9.34 -20.07
N VAL A 108 -8.49 9.00 -20.67
CA VAL A 108 -7.32 9.88 -20.76
C VAL A 108 -7.10 10.38 -22.19
N GLY A 109 -8.04 10.09 -23.08
CA GLY A 109 -7.91 10.28 -24.52
C GLY A 109 -7.14 9.13 -25.19
N GLY A 110 -7.71 8.55 -26.25
CA GLY A 110 -7.11 7.43 -26.98
C GLY A 110 -7.36 6.06 -26.35
N THR A 111 -6.67 5.06 -26.85
CA THR A 111 -6.89 3.64 -26.58
C THR A 111 -6.08 3.07 -25.41
N ILE A 112 -5.28 3.88 -24.76
CA ILE A 112 -4.18 3.49 -23.87
C ILE A 112 -4.61 2.54 -22.73
N ASN A 113 -5.76 2.77 -22.10
CA ASN A 113 -6.25 1.92 -21.01
C ASN A 113 -6.81 0.61 -21.53
N GLU A 114 -7.56 0.65 -22.64
CA GLU A 114 -8.13 -0.55 -23.22
C GLU A 114 -7.07 -1.45 -23.85
N ASP A 115 -5.97 -0.89 -24.34
CA ASP A 115 -4.80 -1.65 -24.80
C ASP A 115 -4.17 -2.46 -23.65
N ASP A 116 -4.08 -1.88 -22.45
CA ASP A 116 -3.62 -2.60 -21.26
C ASP A 116 -4.58 -3.73 -20.86
N HIS A 117 -5.88 -3.50 -20.99
CA HIS A 117 -6.91 -4.53 -20.74
C HIS A 117 -6.82 -5.68 -21.74
N MET A 118 -6.64 -5.39 -23.02
CA MET A 118 -6.45 -6.41 -24.06
C MET A 118 -5.15 -7.20 -23.89
N PHE A 119 -4.07 -6.52 -23.47
CA PHE A 119 -2.84 -7.19 -23.08
C PHE A 119 -3.11 -8.19 -21.93
N GLY A 120 -3.80 -7.76 -20.87
CA GLY A 120 -4.13 -8.62 -19.72
C GLY A 120 -4.95 -9.84 -20.12
N LEU A 121 -5.98 -9.67 -20.94
CA LEU A 121 -6.82 -10.77 -21.43
C LEU A 121 -6.01 -11.79 -22.24
N THR A 122 -5.19 -11.32 -23.18
CA THR A 122 -4.39 -12.22 -24.03
C THR A 122 -3.29 -12.91 -23.21
N CYS A 123 -2.72 -12.25 -22.19
CA CYS A 123 -1.80 -12.89 -21.26
C CYS A 123 -2.47 -13.94 -20.37
N ALA A 124 -3.69 -13.66 -19.87
CA ALA A 124 -4.44 -14.66 -19.10
C ALA A 124 -4.73 -15.92 -19.92
N LYS A 125 -5.09 -15.77 -21.19
CA LYS A 125 -5.27 -16.89 -22.14
C LYS A 125 -3.95 -17.63 -22.37
N LYS A 126 -2.88 -16.89 -22.71
CA LYS A 126 -1.59 -17.49 -23.07
C LYS A 126 -0.94 -18.24 -21.91
N TYR A 127 -0.97 -17.66 -20.72
CA TYR A 127 -0.22 -18.18 -19.56
C TYR A 127 -1.07 -18.96 -18.54
N GLY A 128 -2.37 -19.06 -18.75
CA GLY A 128 -3.24 -19.83 -17.85
C GLY A 128 -3.74 -19.06 -16.64
N GLY A 129 -4.14 -17.80 -16.80
CA GLY A 129 -4.65 -16.93 -15.73
C GLY A 129 -6.15 -16.72 -15.72
N VAL A 130 -6.60 -15.84 -14.84
CA VAL A 130 -7.97 -15.34 -14.74
C VAL A 130 -7.98 -13.85 -15.08
N TYR A 131 -8.92 -13.43 -15.91
CA TYR A 131 -9.09 -12.03 -16.30
C TYR A 131 -10.46 -11.51 -15.91
N VAL A 132 -10.47 -10.50 -15.03
CA VAL A 132 -11.69 -9.82 -14.57
C VAL A 132 -11.81 -8.49 -15.33
N PRO A 133 -12.82 -8.36 -16.20
CA PRO A 133 -13.01 -7.16 -17.01
C PRO A 133 -13.33 -5.90 -16.18
N PRO A 134 -13.20 -4.69 -16.77
CA PRO A 134 -13.62 -3.45 -16.13
C PRO A 134 -15.06 -3.51 -15.61
N HIS A 135 -15.32 -2.81 -14.52
CA HIS A 135 -16.64 -2.65 -13.88
C HIS A 135 -17.22 -3.90 -13.20
N GLN A 136 -16.53 -5.06 -13.24
CA GLN A 136 -17.02 -6.28 -12.60
C GLN A 136 -16.74 -6.31 -11.09
N ALA A 137 -15.54 -5.95 -10.68
CA ALA A 137 -15.16 -5.87 -9.28
C ALA A 137 -13.90 -5.02 -9.09
N VAL A 138 -13.73 -4.45 -7.89
CA VAL A 138 -12.41 -4.01 -7.45
C VAL A 138 -11.57 -5.25 -7.07
N ILE A 139 -10.25 -5.16 -7.21
CA ILE A 139 -9.33 -6.30 -7.04
C ILE A 139 -9.58 -7.06 -5.74
N HIS A 140 -9.71 -6.35 -4.61
CA HIS A 140 -9.84 -7.00 -3.30
C HIS A 140 -11.22 -7.61 -3.07
N GLN A 141 -12.27 -7.06 -3.67
CA GLN A 141 -13.59 -7.65 -3.55
C GLN A 141 -13.68 -8.96 -4.34
N PHE A 142 -13.15 -8.99 -5.57
CA PHE A 142 -13.06 -10.23 -6.33
C PHE A 142 -12.26 -11.29 -5.58
N ALA A 143 -11.12 -10.89 -5.00
CA ALA A 143 -10.29 -11.81 -4.24
C ALA A 143 -11.00 -12.39 -3.00
N ARG A 144 -11.77 -11.57 -2.28
CA ARG A 144 -12.59 -12.01 -1.14
C ARG A 144 -13.66 -13.00 -1.57
N GLU A 145 -14.39 -12.68 -2.64
CA GLU A 145 -15.50 -13.49 -3.15
C GLU A 145 -15.02 -14.80 -3.81
N MET A 146 -13.86 -14.80 -4.48
CA MET A 146 -13.45 -15.89 -5.37
C MET A 146 -12.10 -16.57 -5.05
N LEU A 147 -11.19 -15.93 -4.27
CA LEU A 147 -9.84 -16.45 -4.09
C LEU A 147 -9.50 -16.82 -2.64
N ALA A 148 -9.95 -16.02 -1.66
CA ALA A 148 -9.60 -16.21 -0.26
C ALA A 148 -9.91 -17.63 0.21
N GLY A 149 -9.13 -18.14 1.16
CA GLY A 149 -9.32 -19.46 1.79
C GLY A 149 -8.60 -19.52 3.13
N GLY A 150 -9.17 -20.23 4.10
CA GLY A 150 -8.64 -20.36 5.45
C GLY A 150 -7.27 -21.02 5.46
N GLY A 151 -6.31 -20.39 6.12
CA GLY A 151 -4.91 -20.85 6.20
C GLY A 151 -4.10 -20.65 4.92
N LYS A 152 -4.65 -20.03 3.88
CA LYS A 152 -3.95 -19.73 2.62
C LYS A 152 -3.14 -18.43 2.71
N MET A 153 -2.17 -18.31 1.79
CA MET A 153 -1.41 -17.08 1.60
C MET A 153 -1.58 -16.56 0.17
N ILE A 154 -1.90 -15.26 0.04
CA ILE A 154 -2.08 -14.57 -1.24
C ILE A 154 -1.14 -13.38 -1.32
N LEU A 155 -0.40 -13.25 -2.44
CA LEU A 155 0.40 -12.08 -2.74
C LEU A 155 -0.31 -11.23 -3.81
N GLY A 156 -0.43 -9.94 -3.54
CA GLY A 156 -1.02 -8.98 -4.46
C GLY A 156 -0.10 -7.81 -4.79
N SER A 157 -0.28 -7.23 -5.96
CA SER A 157 0.45 -6.03 -6.37
C SER A 157 -0.13 -4.73 -5.81
N ASP A 158 -1.26 -4.80 -5.13
CA ASP A 158 -1.87 -3.68 -4.42
C ASP A 158 -1.56 -3.74 -2.92
N SER A 159 -1.32 -2.58 -2.32
CA SER A 159 -0.97 -2.47 -0.90
C SER A 159 -2.08 -2.89 0.06
N HIS A 160 -3.35 -2.81 -0.37
CA HIS A 160 -4.51 -3.23 0.41
C HIS A 160 -4.86 -4.72 0.26
N THR A 161 -3.93 -5.53 -0.24
CA THR A 161 -4.05 -6.99 -0.27
C THR A 161 -4.07 -7.51 1.17
N ARG A 162 -5.25 -7.54 1.76
CA ARG A 162 -5.57 -7.96 3.13
C ARG A 162 -6.85 -8.77 3.13
N TYR A 163 -6.74 -10.04 3.48
CA TYR A 163 -7.88 -10.98 3.52
C TYR A 163 -7.87 -11.79 4.82
N GLY A 164 -7.19 -11.25 5.84
CA GLY A 164 -7.05 -11.88 7.15
C GLY A 164 -8.39 -12.15 7.83
N ALA A 165 -9.38 -11.27 7.64
CA ALA A 165 -10.74 -11.45 8.14
C ALA A 165 -11.39 -12.76 7.68
N LEU A 166 -11.00 -13.27 6.50
CA LEU A 166 -11.47 -14.53 5.92
C LEU A 166 -10.54 -15.72 6.19
N GLY A 167 -9.56 -15.54 7.08
CA GLY A 167 -8.58 -16.56 7.42
C GLY A 167 -7.42 -16.70 6.43
N THR A 168 -7.25 -15.76 5.51
CA THR A 168 -6.18 -15.77 4.51
C THR A 168 -5.12 -14.72 4.86
N MET A 169 -3.88 -15.16 5.11
CA MET A 169 -2.78 -14.21 5.28
C MET A 169 -2.36 -13.66 3.92
N ALA A 170 -2.70 -12.39 3.68
CA ALA A 170 -2.44 -11.75 2.40
C ALA A 170 -1.45 -10.60 2.57
N MET A 171 -0.57 -10.45 1.58
CA MET A 171 0.46 -9.43 1.55
C MET A 171 0.39 -8.64 0.25
N GLY A 172 0.51 -7.32 0.37
CA GLY A 172 0.62 -6.43 -0.79
C GLY A 172 2.07 -6.01 -0.99
N GLU A 173 2.64 -6.32 -2.16
CA GLU A 173 4.03 -6.03 -2.49
C GLU A 173 4.16 -5.36 -3.86
N GLY A 174 5.38 -4.97 -4.22
CA GLY A 174 5.66 -4.47 -5.56
C GLY A 174 5.73 -5.58 -6.61
N GLY A 175 5.64 -5.18 -7.86
CA GLY A 175 5.66 -6.09 -9.01
C GLY A 175 6.78 -7.14 -8.99
N PRO A 176 8.03 -6.77 -8.69
CA PRO A 176 9.14 -7.73 -8.66
C PRO A 176 8.95 -8.92 -7.72
N GLU A 177 8.27 -8.75 -6.59
CA GLU A 177 8.00 -9.87 -5.68
C GLU A 177 7.00 -10.87 -6.30
N LEU A 178 6.02 -10.36 -7.06
CA LEU A 178 5.11 -11.21 -7.83
C LEU A 178 5.88 -11.93 -8.97
N VAL A 179 6.80 -11.23 -9.63
CA VAL A 179 7.67 -11.83 -10.66
C VAL A 179 8.46 -13.01 -10.10
N LYS A 180 9.02 -12.89 -8.89
CA LYS A 180 9.70 -14.01 -8.22
C LYS A 180 8.79 -15.22 -8.06
N GLN A 181 7.55 -15.03 -7.61
CA GLN A 181 6.59 -16.10 -7.49
C GLN A 181 6.24 -16.72 -8.87
N LEU A 182 6.05 -15.88 -9.90
CA LEU A 182 5.79 -16.32 -11.27
C LEU A 182 6.97 -17.13 -11.87
N LEU A 183 8.18 -16.92 -11.38
CA LEU A 183 9.38 -17.66 -11.76
C LEU A 183 9.71 -18.80 -10.80
N ASN A 184 8.78 -19.22 -9.95
CA ASN A 184 8.95 -20.27 -8.93
C ASN A 184 10.04 -19.95 -7.89
N GLN A 185 10.35 -18.69 -7.67
CA GLN A 185 11.21 -18.22 -6.58
C GLN A 185 10.40 -17.93 -5.32
N THR A 186 11.07 -17.59 -4.23
CA THR A 186 10.46 -17.38 -2.92
C THR A 186 10.40 -15.90 -2.53
N TYR A 187 9.56 -15.61 -1.56
CA TYR A 187 9.52 -14.33 -0.85
C TYR A 187 10.28 -14.50 0.45
N ASP A 188 11.45 -13.87 0.53
CA ASP A 188 12.40 -14.07 1.62
C ASP A 188 12.22 -13.00 2.69
N ILE A 189 11.95 -13.41 3.93
CA ILE A 189 11.79 -12.53 5.09
C ILE A 189 12.32 -13.17 6.36
N ASN A 190 12.72 -12.37 7.33
CA ASN A 190 12.89 -12.86 8.70
C ASN A 190 11.52 -13.13 9.33
N MET A 191 11.45 -14.04 10.31
CA MET A 191 10.20 -14.28 11.05
C MET A 191 9.69 -12.96 11.63
N PRO A 192 8.50 -12.48 11.23
CA PRO A 192 7.97 -11.23 11.76
C PRO A 192 7.49 -11.39 13.21
N GLY A 193 7.56 -10.32 13.97
CA GLY A 193 6.84 -10.25 15.24
C GLY A 193 5.33 -10.32 15.04
N VAL A 194 4.62 -10.83 16.03
CA VAL A 194 3.15 -10.95 16.01
C VAL A 194 2.55 -10.14 17.15
N VAL A 195 1.62 -9.24 16.81
CA VAL A 195 0.92 -8.38 17.77
C VAL A 195 -0.54 -8.78 17.84
N ALA A 196 -1.05 -9.08 19.03
CA ALA A 196 -2.46 -9.34 19.23
C ALA A 196 -3.27 -8.04 19.15
N VAL A 197 -4.36 -8.07 18.38
CA VAL A 197 -5.43 -7.06 18.43
C VAL A 197 -6.61 -7.71 19.14
N TYR A 198 -6.70 -7.43 20.42
CA TYR A 198 -7.70 -8.05 21.30
C TYR A 198 -8.97 -7.21 21.32
N LEU A 199 -10.02 -7.74 20.70
CA LEU A 199 -11.32 -7.09 20.61
C LEU A 199 -12.22 -7.55 21.75
N LYS A 200 -12.88 -6.60 22.42
CA LYS A 200 -13.91 -6.86 23.45
C LYS A 200 -15.12 -5.96 23.23
N GLY A 201 -16.28 -6.40 23.74
CA GLY A 201 -17.55 -5.69 23.57
C GLY A 201 -18.11 -5.80 22.16
N ALA A 202 -18.96 -4.85 21.79
CA ALA A 202 -19.61 -4.75 20.49
C ALA A 202 -19.71 -3.29 20.04
N PRO A 203 -19.66 -3.00 18.72
CA PRO A 203 -19.84 -1.63 18.24
C PRO A 203 -21.21 -1.06 18.62
N VAL A 204 -21.23 0.19 19.07
CA VAL A 204 -22.48 0.89 19.29
C VAL A 204 -23.13 1.23 17.95
N LYS A 205 -24.44 1.44 17.96
CA LYS A 205 -25.21 1.79 16.77
C LYS A 205 -24.64 3.06 16.10
N GLY A 206 -24.53 3.04 14.80
CA GLY A 206 -23.96 4.14 14.00
C GLY A 206 -22.43 4.10 13.86
N VAL A 207 -21.75 3.21 14.58
CA VAL A 207 -20.31 2.95 14.41
C VAL A 207 -20.12 1.87 13.33
N GLY A 208 -19.25 2.14 12.37
CA GLY A 208 -18.91 1.22 11.31
C GLY A 208 -17.45 0.75 11.35
N PRO A 209 -17.06 -0.09 10.38
CA PRO A 209 -15.71 -0.68 10.35
C PRO A 209 -14.60 0.37 10.20
N GLN A 210 -14.85 1.44 9.45
CA GLN A 210 -13.88 2.51 9.26
C GLN A 210 -13.57 3.24 10.59
N ASP A 211 -14.57 3.40 11.47
CA ASP A 211 -14.38 4.04 12.75
C ASP A 211 -13.42 3.24 13.65
N VAL A 212 -13.58 1.92 13.68
CA VAL A 212 -12.68 1.02 14.42
C VAL A 212 -11.28 1.05 13.81
N ALA A 213 -11.18 0.98 12.49
CA ALA A 213 -9.91 1.02 11.78
C ALA A 213 -9.14 2.32 12.04
N LEU A 214 -9.81 3.47 11.92
CA LEU A 214 -9.20 4.78 12.17
C LEU A 214 -8.74 4.95 13.62
N ALA A 215 -9.52 4.44 14.59
CA ALA A 215 -9.11 4.44 15.99
C ALA A 215 -7.80 3.63 16.20
N ILE A 216 -7.68 2.46 15.58
CA ILE A 216 -6.47 1.63 15.63
C ILE A 216 -5.30 2.35 14.96
N ILE A 217 -5.47 2.86 13.73
CA ILE A 217 -4.42 3.55 12.98
C ILE A 217 -3.89 4.76 13.76
N GLY A 218 -4.78 5.58 14.32
CA GLY A 218 -4.40 6.73 15.15
C GLY A 218 -3.57 6.37 16.37
N ALA A 219 -3.80 5.19 16.97
CA ALA A 219 -3.08 4.72 18.13
C ALA A 219 -1.69 4.13 17.82
N VAL A 220 -1.50 3.50 16.65
CA VAL A 220 -0.32 2.65 16.39
C VAL A 220 0.62 3.18 15.31
N PHE A 221 0.18 4.10 14.45
CA PHE A 221 1.00 4.53 13.31
C PHE A 221 2.22 5.36 13.74
N LYS A 222 2.01 6.43 14.53
CA LYS A 222 3.06 7.40 14.88
C LYS A 222 4.20 6.79 15.69
N ASN A 223 3.90 5.80 16.53
CA ASN A 223 4.89 5.10 17.36
C ASN A 223 5.48 3.85 16.70
N GLY A 224 5.01 3.47 15.51
CA GLY A 224 5.47 2.30 14.78
C GLY A 224 5.19 0.95 15.47
N TYR A 225 4.20 0.89 16.35
CA TYR A 225 3.93 -0.25 17.23
C TYR A 225 3.80 -1.59 16.50
N VAL A 226 3.22 -1.59 15.32
CA VAL A 226 2.99 -2.78 14.47
C VAL A 226 3.84 -2.80 13.19
N LYS A 227 4.78 -1.87 13.05
CA LYS A 227 5.59 -1.75 11.84
C LYS A 227 6.29 -3.06 11.50
N ASN A 228 6.08 -3.58 10.27
CA ASN A 228 6.62 -4.84 9.76
C ASN A 228 6.24 -6.10 10.57
N LYS A 229 5.23 -6.02 11.44
CA LYS A 229 4.71 -7.15 12.21
C LYS A 229 3.40 -7.65 11.64
N VAL A 230 2.97 -8.84 12.05
CA VAL A 230 1.63 -9.37 11.73
C VAL A 230 0.66 -8.96 12.84
N MET A 231 -0.49 -8.40 12.45
CA MET A 231 -1.59 -8.11 13.37
C MET A 231 -2.53 -9.32 13.42
N GLU A 232 -2.66 -9.92 14.60
CA GLU A 232 -3.52 -11.09 14.82
C GLU A 232 -4.74 -10.70 15.65
N PHE A 233 -5.92 -10.72 15.02
CA PHE A 233 -7.17 -10.28 15.62
C PHE A 233 -7.83 -11.44 16.39
N VAL A 234 -7.99 -11.23 17.68
CA VAL A 234 -8.47 -12.21 18.65
C VAL A 234 -9.40 -11.59 19.69
N GLY A 235 -9.87 -12.37 20.63
CA GLY A 235 -10.71 -11.91 21.71
C GLY A 235 -12.21 -12.11 21.48
N PRO A 236 -13.03 -11.95 22.54
CA PRO A 236 -14.46 -12.26 22.47
C PRO A 236 -15.26 -11.30 21.59
N GLY A 237 -14.80 -10.06 21.41
CA GLY A 237 -15.46 -9.06 20.56
C GLY A 237 -15.49 -9.42 19.08
N VAL A 238 -14.63 -10.33 18.61
CA VAL A 238 -14.65 -10.78 17.20
C VAL A 238 -16.01 -11.35 16.84
N ALA A 239 -16.64 -12.13 17.71
CA ALA A 239 -17.94 -12.74 17.45
C ALA A 239 -19.09 -11.74 17.30
N SER A 240 -18.93 -10.50 17.76
CA SER A 240 -19.92 -9.43 17.60
C SER A 240 -19.91 -8.77 16.21
N LEU A 241 -18.92 -9.09 15.37
CA LEU A 241 -18.69 -8.46 14.08
C LEU A 241 -19.09 -9.40 12.94
N SER A 242 -19.87 -8.89 11.99
CA SER A 242 -20.14 -9.60 10.72
C SER A 242 -18.88 -9.78 9.89
N ALA A 243 -18.91 -10.65 8.88
CA ALA A 243 -17.80 -10.82 7.96
C ALA A 243 -17.45 -9.50 7.25
N ASP A 244 -18.44 -8.76 6.73
CA ASP A 244 -18.23 -7.47 6.07
C ASP A 244 -17.60 -6.44 7.00
N PHE A 245 -18.00 -6.41 8.25
CA PHE A 245 -17.43 -5.48 9.25
C PHE A 245 -15.94 -5.80 9.50
N ARG A 246 -15.60 -7.09 9.68
CA ARG A 246 -14.19 -7.51 9.85
C ARG A 246 -13.36 -7.19 8.60
N ILE A 247 -13.88 -7.42 7.42
CA ILE A 247 -13.26 -7.09 6.13
C ILE A 247 -12.94 -5.60 6.04
N GLY A 248 -13.87 -4.74 6.46
CA GLY A 248 -13.68 -3.30 6.46
C GLY A 248 -12.57 -2.82 7.41
N ILE A 249 -12.42 -3.46 8.58
CA ILE A 249 -11.28 -3.18 9.49
C ILE A 249 -9.98 -3.73 8.88
N ASP A 250 -10.01 -4.96 8.40
CA ASP A 250 -8.83 -5.70 7.97
C ASP A 250 -8.10 -5.00 6.82
N VAL A 251 -8.84 -4.51 5.82
CA VAL A 251 -8.25 -3.81 4.67
C VAL A 251 -7.49 -2.55 5.07
N MET A 252 -7.91 -1.87 6.12
CA MET A 252 -7.29 -0.65 6.62
C MET A 252 -6.03 -0.90 7.46
N THR A 253 -5.74 -2.15 7.84
CA THR A 253 -4.50 -2.48 8.56
C THR A 253 -3.25 -2.10 7.77
N THR A 254 -3.34 -2.03 6.45
CA THR A 254 -2.25 -1.52 5.60
C THR A 254 -1.76 -0.14 6.04
N GLU A 255 -2.63 0.72 6.50
CA GLU A 255 -2.30 2.10 6.91
C GLU A 255 -1.61 2.17 8.28
N THR A 256 -1.42 1.04 8.95
CA THR A 256 -0.62 0.92 10.18
C THR A 256 0.85 0.59 9.90
N THR A 257 1.24 0.36 8.65
CA THR A 257 2.56 -0.16 8.21
C THR A 257 2.85 -1.61 8.67
N CYS A 258 1.86 -2.37 9.09
CA CYS A 258 2.04 -3.79 9.39
C CYS A 258 2.39 -4.61 8.13
N LEU A 259 3.02 -5.75 8.33
CA LEU A 259 3.38 -6.66 7.24
C LEU A 259 2.13 -7.36 6.67
N SER A 260 1.29 -7.88 7.54
CA SER A 260 0.04 -8.57 7.21
C SER A 260 -0.90 -8.58 8.41
N SER A 261 -2.09 -9.17 8.21
CA SER A 261 -3.10 -9.37 9.24
C SER A 261 -3.71 -10.76 9.12
N ILE A 262 -4.21 -11.29 10.22
CA ILE A 262 -4.94 -12.55 10.30
C ILE A 262 -5.94 -12.51 11.43
N TRP A 263 -7.10 -13.12 11.28
CA TRP A 263 -8.18 -13.15 12.26
C TRP A 263 -8.52 -14.58 12.66
N LYS A 264 -8.93 -14.77 13.90
CA LYS A 264 -9.64 -15.99 14.24
C LYS A 264 -10.92 -16.10 13.40
N THR A 265 -11.22 -17.30 12.93
CA THR A 265 -12.43 -17.57 12.15
C THR A 265 -13.50 -18.23 13.01
N ASP A 266 -14.74 -18.09 12.62
CA ASP A 266 -15.91 -18.62 13.31
C ASP A 266 -17.07 -18.85 12.32
N ASP A 267 -18.27 -19.11 12.84
CA ASP A 267 -19.45 -19.37 12.01
C ASP A 267 -19.84 -18.20 11.09
N GLN A 268 -19.53 -16.95 11.46
CA GLN A 268 -19.73 -15.78 10.56
C GLN A 268 -18.90 -15.91 9.30
N ILE A 269 -17.67 -16.38 9.42
CA ILE A 269 -16.79 -16.57 8.27
C ILE A 269 -17.14 -17.84 7.50
N ARG A 270 -17.61 -18.90 8.20
CA ARG A 270 -18.17 -20.09 7.54
C ARG A 270 -19.36 -19.70 6.65
N GLU A 271 -20.33 -18.92 7.18
CA GLU A 271 -21.49 -18.44 6.43
C GLU A 271 -21.07 -17.60 5.21
N PHE A 272 -20.02 -16.76 5.34
CA PHE A 272 -19.49 -16.02 4.21
C PHE A 272 -19.10 -16.96 3.05
N TYR A 273 -18.32 -18.02 3.35
CA TYR A 273 -17.92 -19.00 2.33
C TYR A 273 -19.13 -19.79 1.76
N GLU A 274 -20.09 -20.13 2.61
CA GLU A 274 -21.34 -20.80 2.18
C GLU A 274 -22.14 -19.94 1.20
N ILE A 275 -22.33 -18.65 1.50
CA ILE A 275 -23.03 -17.69 0.63
C ILE A 275 -22.35 -17.62 -0.76
N HIS A 276 -21.02 -17.70 -0.80
CA HIS A 276 -20.26 -17.68 -2.05
C HIS A 276 -20.10 -19.05 -2.73
N GLY A 277 -20.73 -20.12 -2.18
CA GLY A 277 -20.64 -21.47 -2.72
C GLY A 277 -19.25 -22.08 -2.61
N ARG A 278 -18.49 -21.71 -1.57
CA ARG A 278 -17.07 -22.06 -1.36
C ARG A 278 -16.82 -22.60 0.06
N THR A 279 -17.73 -23.40 0.56
CA THR A 279 -17.65 -23.95 1.94
C THR A 279 -16.35 -24.70 2.22
N GLU A 280 -15.79 -25.35 1.19
CA GLU A 280 -14.53 -26.08 1.25
C GLU A 280 -13.30 -25.18 1.52
N ASP A 281 -13.39 -23.88 1.24
CA ASP A 281 -12.33 -22.90 1.52
C ASP A 281 -12.35 -22.40 2.98
N TYR A 282 -13.39 -22.73 3.75
CA TYR A 282 -13.41 -22.41 5.17
C TYR A 282 -12.46 -23.29 5.97
N LYS A 283 -11.68 -22.68 6.84
CA LYS A 283 -10.87 -23.35 7.86
C LYS A 283 -11.06 -22.64 9.20
N GLU A 284 -11.29 -23.41 10.24
CA GLU A 284 -11.30 -22.85 11.58
C GLU A 284 -9.87 -22.50 12.00
N LEU A 285 -9.67 -21.23 12.35
CA LEU A 285 -8.39 -20.69 12.81
C LEU A 285 -8.58 -20.09 14.20
N ASN A 286 -7.82 -20.60 15.17
CA ASN A 286 -7.74 -20.09 16.53
C ASN A 286 -6.28 -20.14 17.00
N PRO A 287 -5.83 -19.22 17.86
CA PRO A 287 -4.58 -19.39 18.58
C PRO A 287 -4.64 -20.62 19.48
N GLY A 288 -3.49 -21.20 19.77
CA GLY A 288 -3.41 -22.30 20.74
C GLY A 288 -3.82 -21.88 22.15
N GLN A 289 -3.94 -22.86 23.06
CA GLN A 289 -4.43 -22.63 24.43
C GLN A 289 -3.67 -21.53 25.18
N VAL A 290 -2.35 -21.44 24.96
CA VAL A 290 -1.50 -20.34 25.43
C VAL A 290 -0.68 -19.86 24.24
N ALA A 291 -0.95 -18.65 23.77
CA ALA A 291 -0.23 -18.01 22.69
C ALA A 291 0.49 -16.76 23.19
N TYR A 292 1.74 -16.56 22.77
CA TYR A 292 2.53 -15.37 23.10
C TYR A 292 2.57 -14.40 21.92
N TYR A 293 2.42 -13.11 22.24
CA TYR A 293 2.47 -12.00 21.30
C TYR A 293 3.52 -10.97 21.74
N ASP A 294 4.23 -10.38 20.77
CA ASP A 294 5.26 -9.35 20.98
C ASP A 294 4.68 -7.99 21.41
N GLY A 295 3.38 -7.86 21.42
CA GLY A 295 2.62 -6.69 21.83
C GLY A 295 1.13 -6.98 21.83
N LEU A 296 0.36 -6.11 22.48
CA LEU A 296 -1.10 -6.23 22.55
C LEU A 296 -1.75 -4.86 22.35
N ILE A 297 -2.73 -4.82 21.47
CA ILE A 297 -3.64 -3.71 21.24
C ILE A 297 -5.01 -4.13 21.77
N GLU A 298 -5.42 -3.57 22.88
CA GLU A 298 -6.75 -3.81 23.41
C GLU A 298 -7.73 -2.80 22.81
N VAL A 299 -8.78 -3.29 22.16
CA VAL A 299 -9.84 -2.50 21.52
C VAL A 299 -11.16 -2.74 22.23
N ASP A 300 -11.66 -1.74 22.92
CA ASP A 300 -12.97 -1.74 23.55
C ASP A 300 -14.00 -1.18 22.55
N LEU A 301 -14.69 -2.09 21.85
CA LEU A 301 -15.65 -1.75 20.81
C LEU A 301 -16.82 -0.90 21.31
N ASP A 302 -17.26 -1.10 22.56
CA ASP A 302 -18.33 -0.30 23.18
C ASP A 302 -17.97 1.19 23.29
N LYS A 303 -16.68 1.51 23.28
CA LYS A 303 -16.15 2.87 23.43
C LYS A 303 -15.74 3.53 22.12
N ILE A 304 -15.78 2.82 21.00
CA ILE A 304 -15.54 3.43 19.70
C ILE A 304 -16.70 4.37 19.37
N ARG A 305 -16.37 5.51 18.76
CA ARG A 305 -17.32 6.51 18.29
C ARG A 305 -17.04 6.80 16.83
N PRO A 306 -17.97 7.42 16.08
CA PRO A 306 -17.71 7.85 14.72
C PRO A 306 -16.46 8.69 14.63
N MET A 307 -15.55 8.27 13.74
CA MET A 307 -14.22 8.84 13.57
C MET A 307 -14.10 9.63 12.28
N ILE A 308 -13.16 10.55 12.27
CA ILE A 308 -12.68 11.24 11.07
C ILE A 308 -11.16 11.30 11.10
N ALA A 309 -10.52 10.98 9.96
CA ALA A 309 -9.10 11.23 9.79
C ALA A 309 -8.90 12.46 8.91
N MET A 310 -8.39 13.53 9.49
CA MET A 310 -8.17 14.81 8.82
C MET A 310 -6.99 14.75 7.85
N PRO A 311 -6.98 15.61 6.79
CA PRO A 311 -5.85 15.67 5.86
C PRO A 311 -4.50 15.86 6.59
N PHE A 312 -3.39 15.33 6.10
CA PHE A 312 -3.21 14.56 4.87
C PHE A 312 -2.63 13.18 5.20
N HIS A 313 -3.08 12.55 6.28
CA HIS A 313 -2.68 11.19 6.65
C HIS A 313 -3.79 10.46 7.41
N PRO A 314 -3.98 9.12 7.20
CA PRO A 314 -5.01 8.34 7.90
C PRO A 314 -4.85 8.30 9.44
N SER A 315 -3.67 8.61 9.97
CA SER A 315 -3.40 8.67 11.41
C SER A 315 -3.79 9.99 12.09
N ASN A 316 -4.25 10.99 11.33
CA ASN A 316 -4.71 12.28 11.88
C ASN A 316 -6.15 12.18 12.37
N THR A 317 -6.39 11.32 13.35
CA THR A 317 -7.74 10.89 13.77
C THR A 317 -8.28 11.66 14.95
N TYR A 318 -9.58 11.94 14.86
CA TYR A 318 -10.42 12.51 15.92
C TYR A 318 -11.76 11.80 15.91
N THR A 319 -12.50 11.81 17.01
CA THR A 319 -13.94 11.56 16.89
C THR A 319 -14.61 12.74 16.21
N ILE A 320 -15.72 12.50 15.48
CA ILE A 320 -16.46 13.61 14.86
C ILE A 320 -17.00 14.56 15.94
N GLU A 321 -17.41 14.05 17.09
CA GLU A 321 -17.85 14.84 18.24
C GLU A 321 -16.72 15.75 18.76
N GLU A 322 -15.50 15.21 18.90
CA GLU A 322 -14.32 15.97 19.33
C GLU A 322 -13.99 17.09 18.33
N LEU A 323 -14.02 16.78 17.03
CA LEU A 323 -13.81 17.76 15.97
C LEU A 323 -14.86 18.89 16.08
N ASN A 324 -16.13 18.55 16.16
CA ASN A 324 -17.21 19.54 16.24
C ASN A 324 -17.15 20.39 17.51
N ALA A 325 -16.72 19.82 18.64
CA ALA A 325 -16.57 20.55 19.90
C ALA A 325 -15.36 21.50 19.92
N ASN A 326 -14.28 21.17 19.21
CA ASN A 326 -13.02 21.91 19.18
C ASN A 326 -12.67 22.38 17.76
N LEU A 327 -13.69 22.74 16.99
CA LEU A 327 -13.60 22.90 15.55
C LEU A 327 -12.44 23.82 15.10
N MET A 328 -12.38 25.03 15.62
CA MET A 328 -11.40 26.02 15.17
C MET A 328 -9.96 25.62 15.51
N ASP A 329 -9.74 25.01 16.68
CA ASP A 329 -8.41 24.58 17.12
C ASP A 329 -7.89 23.40 16.28
N ILE A 330 -8.75 22.41 15.99
CA ILE A 330 -8.39 21.25 15.15
C ILE A 330 -8.17 21.65 13.70
N LEU A 331 -8.99 22.60 13.17
CA LEU A 331 -8.76 23.13 11.82
C LEU A 331 -7.46 23.91 11.73
N ASP A 332 -7.12 24.71 12.75
CA ASP A 332 -5.86 25.45 12.81
C ASP A 332 -4.65 24.50 12.84
N GLU A 333 -4.72 23.45 13.66
CA GLU A 333 -3.68 22.41 13.71
C GLU A 333 -3.55 21.69 12.37
N THR A 334 -4.67 21.36 11.71
CA THR A 334 -4.68 20.70 10.41
C THR A 334 -4.08 21.59 9.33
N GLU A 335 -4.42 22.88 9.29
CA GLU A 335 -3.85 23.84 8.34
C GLU A 335 -2.33 24.02 8.55
N LYS A 336 -1.86 24.05 9.81
CA LYS A 336 -0.41 24.09 10.13
C LYS A 336 0.33 22.86 9.63
N ARG A 337 -0.22 21.65 9.87
CA ARG A 337 0.34 20.40 9.33
C ARG A 337 0.33 20.39 7.81
N ALA A 338 -0.77 20.83 7.20
CA ALA A 338 -0.90 20.93 5.75
C ALA A 338 0.15 21.86 5.12
N LYS A 339 0.40 23.00 5.74
CA LYS A 339 1.43 23.95 5.27
C LYS A 339 2.81 23.31 5.21
N VAL A 340 3.14 22.47 6.18
CA VAL A 340 4.40 21.70 6.18
C VAL A 340 4.37 20.65 5.06
N SER A 341 3.30 19.83 4.97
CA SER A 341 3.19 18.76 3.98
C SER A 341 3.15 19.26 2.53
N LEU A 342 2.63 20.47 2.30
CA LEU A 342 2.51 21.09 0.99
C LEU A 342 3.68 22.06 0.67
N ASP A 343 4.66 22.17 1.59
CA ASP A 343 5.84 23.04 1.47
C ASP A 343 5.50 24.49 1.09
N GLY A 344 4.33 24.98 1.53
CA GLY A 344 3.84 26.31 1.22
C GLY A 344 3.50 26.57 -0.26
N ALA A 345 3.41 25.51 -1.07
CA ALA A 345 3.18 25.60 -2.52
C ALA A 345 1.82 26.23 -2.90
N VAL A 346 0.83 26.10 -2.01
CA VAL A 346 -0.52 26.67 -2.18
C VAL A 346 -1.08 27.15 -0.85
N ASP A 347 -2.00 28.09 -0.90
CA ASP A 347 -2.78 28.50 0.27
C ASP A 347 -3.85 27.45 0.55
N PHE A 348 -3.68 26.72 1.65
CA PHE A 348 -4.63 25.72 2.13
C PHE A 348 -5.38 26.24 3.36
N THR A 349 -6.70 26.29 3.26
CA THR A 349 -7.55 26.69 4.41
C THR A 349 -8.80 25.83 4.50
N LEU A 350 -9.15 25.47 5.72
CA LEU A 350 -10.39 24.76 6.08
C LEU A 350 -11.34 25.66 6.89
N LYS A 351 -10.82 26.70 7.53
CA LYS A 351 -11.63 27.62 8.37
C LYS A 351 -12.73 28.33 7.58
N ASN A 352 -12.54 28.55 6.27
CA ASN A 352 -13.54 29.08 5.39
C ASN A 352 -14.76 28.16 5.16
N LYS A 353 -14.65 26.87 5.53
CA LYS A 353 -15.75 25.89 5.50
C LYS A 353 -16.64 25.97 6.75
N VAL A 354 -16.31 26.80 7.72
CA VAL A 354 -17.14 26.97 8.92
C VAL A 354 -18.24 27.99 8.66
N LYS A 355 -19.49 27.54 8.66
CA LYS A 355 -20.68 28.36 8.50
C LYS A 355 -21.56 28.19 9.74
N ASN A 356 -21.89 29.29 10.42
CA ASN A 356 -22.72 29.30 11.66
C ASN A 356 -22.20 28.33 12.74
N GLY A 357 -20.87 28.24 12.92
CA GLY A 357 -20.23 27.39 13.91
C GLY A 357 -20.23 25.89 13.55
N LYS A 358 -20.62 25.51 12.34
CA LYS A 358 -20.63 24.15 11.84
C LYS A 358 -19.68 23.98 10.65
N PHE A 359 -19.03 22.82 10.57
CA PHE A 359 -18.15 22.48 9.46
C PHE A 359 -18.98 21.96 8.29
N ILE A 360 -18.80 22.54 7.12
CA ILE A 360 -19.52 22.19 5.89
C ILE A 360 -18.59 21.43 4.94
N VAL A 361 -19.06 20.29 4.49
CA VAL A 361 -18.38 19.39 3.56
C VAL A 361 -18.93 19.60 2.15
N ASP A 362 -18.08 19.55 1.14
CA ASP A 362 -18.47 19.78 -0.26
C ASP A 362 -18.82 18.46 -1.00
N GLN A 363 -18.20 17.34 -0.62
CA GLN A 363 -18.36 16.07 -1.32
C GLN A 363 -18.30 14.90 -0.36
N GLY A 364 -19.19 13.91 -0.55
CA GLY A 364 -19.12 12.58 0.07
C GLY A 364 -18.89 11.48 -0.97
N ILE A 365 -18.05 10.51 -0.64
CA ILE A 365 -17.80 9.33 -1.49
C ILE A 365 -17.79 8.07 -0.64
N ILE A 366 -18.52 7.05 -1.06
CA ILE A 366 -18.49 5.69 -0.52
C ILE A 366 -17.97 4.79 -1.62
N ALA A 367 -16.71 4.28 -1.50
CA ALA A 367 -16.06 3.63 -2.63
C ALA A 367 -15.01 2.59 -2.21
N GLY A 368 -14.60 1.80 -3.19
CA GLY A 368 -13.47 0.91 -3.13
C GLY A 368 -13.67 -0.32 -2.23
N CYS A 369 -12.56 -0.96 -1.93
CA CYS A 369 -12.54 -2.18 -1.12
C CYS A 369 -12.87 -1.96 0.36
N ALA A 370 -12.79 -0.73 0.86
CA ALA A 370 -13.15 -0.37 2.23
C ALA A 370 -14.63 0.04 2.34
N GLY A 371 -15.07 0.98 1.47
CA GLY A 371 -16.41 1.58 1.59
C GLY A 371 -17.50 0.88 0.78
N GLY A 372 -17.15 0.28 -0.37
CA GLY A 372 -18.10 -0.26 -1.34
C GLY A 372 -18.73 -1.62 -0.98
N GLY A 373 -18.53 -2.13 0.23
CA GLY A 373 -19.12 -3.37 0.71
C GLY A 373 -20.63 -3.29 0.88
N PHE A 374 -21.28 -4.45 0.83
CA PHE A 374 -22.74 -4.56 0.86
C PHE A 374 -23.36 -3.93 2.11
N GLU A 375 -22.89 -4.30 3.31
CA GLU A 375 -23.46 -3.78 4.56
C GLU A 375 -23.25 -2.26 4.73
N ASN A 376 -22.11 -1.73 4.28
CA ASN A 376 -21.84 -0.29 4.34
C ASN A 376 -22.84 0.52 3.51
N ILE A 377 -23.13 0.05 2.28
CA ILE A 377 -24.05 0.75 1.37
C ILE A 377 -25.50 0.59 1.84
N CYS A 378 -25.88 -0.59 2.35
CA CYS A 378 -27.20 -0.80 2.96
C CYS A 378 -27.43 0.11 4.16
N ALA A 379 -26.44 0.23 5.05
CA ALA A 379 -26.51 1.13 6.19
C ALA A 379 -26.64 2.59 5.78
N ALA A 380 -25.89 3.01 4.76
CA ALA A 380 -26.02 4.35 4.17
C ALA A 380 -27.42 4.59 3.57
N ALA A 381 -27.97 3.60 2.86
CA ALA A 381 -29.33 3.68 2.31
C ALA A 381 -30.40 3.84 3.42
N ASP A 382 -30.27 3.11 4.53
CA ASP A 382 -31.19 3.23 5.65
C ASP A 382 -31.17 4.62 6.29
N ILE A 383 -29.99 5.21 6.47
CA ILE A 383 -29.83 6.57 6.98
C ILE A 383 -30.43 7.59 6.00
N LEU A 384 -30.28 7.38 4.70
CA LEU A 384 -30.71 8.31 3.66
C LEU A 384 -32.18 8.15 3.29
N LYS A 385 -32.85 7.08 3.70
CA LYS A 385 -34.24 6.79 3.32
C LYS A 385 -35.19 7.94 3.66
N GLY A 386 -35.93 8.38 2.63
CA GLY A 386 -36.88 9.50 2.77
C GLY A 386 -36.21 10.89 2.92
N ARG A 387 -34.91 10.98 2.67
CA ARG A 387 -34.13 12.23 2.74
C ARG A 387 -33.57 12.57 1.36
N TYR A 388 -33.00 13.76 1.23
CA TYR A 388 -32.29 14.18 0.03
C TYR A 388 -31.08 15.01 0.40
N ILE A 389 -30.04 14.95 -0.45
CA ILE A 389 -28.75 15.59 -0.20
C ILE A 389 -28.74 17.09 -0.41
N GLY A 390 -29.83 17.67 -0.92
CA GLY A 390 -29.94 19.09 -1.24
C GLY A 390 -29.62 19.37 -2.72
N ALA A 391 -29.85 20.62 -3.12
CA ALA A 391 -29.60 21.13 -4.47
C ALA A 391 -28.49 22.21 -4.48
N ASP A 392 -27.65 22.21 -3.45
CA ASP A 392 -26.55 23.13 -3.26
C ASP A 392 -25.20 22.45 -3.57
N GLU A 393 -24.11 22.90 -2.98
CA GLU A 393 -22.74 22.47 -3.29
C GLU A 393 -22.45 21.00 -3.00
N PHE A 394 -23.11 20.39 -2.00
CA PHE A 394 -22.80 19.02 -1.57
C PHE A 394 -23.20 17.97 -2.61
N THR A 395 -22.28 17.04 -2.89
CA THR A 395 -22.51 15.89 -3.77
C THR A 395 -22.20 14.57 -3.06
N LEU A 396 -22.87 13.48 -3.48
CA LEU A 396 -22.60 12.14 -2.98
C LEU A 396 -22.48 11.14 -4.13
N SER A 397 -21.35 10.42 -4.20
CA SER A 397 -21.15 9.29 -5.12
C SER A 397 -20.95 7.98 -4.36
N VAL A 398 -21.60 6.91 -4.82
CA VAL A 398 -21.52 5.57 -4.23
C VAL A 398 -21.07 4.55 -5.27
N TYR A 399 -20.03 3.79 -4.93
CA TYR A 399 -19.41 2.78 -5.80
C TYR A 399 -19.48 1.41 -5.13
N PRO A 400 -20.42 0.54 -5.48
CA PRO A 400 -20.40 -0.86 -5.02
C PRO A 400 -19.09 -1.54 -5.41
N ALA A 401 -18.52 -2.35 -4.51
CA ALA A 401 -17.21 -2.95 -4.72
C ALA A 401 -17.16 -4.04 -5.80
N SER A 402 -18.33 -4.61 -6.14
CA SER A 402 -18.46 -5.58 -7.23
C SER A 402 -19.85 -5.54 -7.87
N MET A 403 -19.96 -6.10 -9.08
CA MET A 403 -21.23 -6.23 -9.76
C MET A 403 -22.21 -7.15 -9.01
N PRO A 404 -21.80 -8.28 -8.40
CA PRO A 404 -22.70 -9.05 -7.53
C PRO A 404 -23.28 -8.21 -6.38
N VAL A 405 -22.44 -7.40 -5.71
CA VAL A 405 -22.91 -6.47 -4.67
C VAL A 405 -23.90 -5.46 -5.24
N TYR A 406 -23.58 -4.87 -6.39
CA TYR A 406 -24.45 -3.87 -7.02
C TYR A 406 -25.83 -4.46 -7.42
N MET A 407 -25.83 -5.66 -7.98
CA MET A 407 -27.08 -6.33 -8.33
C MET A 407 -27.95 -6.62 -7.10
N GLU A 408 -27.35 -7.02 -5.99
CA GLU A 408 -28.11 -7.26 -4.77
C GLU A 408 -28.65 -5.97 -4.16
N LEU A 409 -27.91 -4.86 -4.24
CA LEU A 409 -28.39 -3.53 -3.84
C LEU A 409 -29.56 -3.04 -4.73
N ILE A 410 -29.60 -3.42 -6.00
CA ILE A 410 -30.74 -3.16 -6.88
C ILE A 410 -31.95 -4.02 -6.46
N ARG A 411 -31.72 -5.33 -6.25
CA ARG A 411 -32.77 -6.29 -5.88
C ARG A 411 -33.44 -5.97 -4.55
N ASN A 412 -32.69 -5.52 -3.57
CA ASN A 412 -33.21 -5.18 -2.23
C ASN A 412 -33.73 -3.73 -2.11
N GLY A 413 -33.59 -2.93 -3.16
CA GLY A 413 -34.09 -1.55 -3.22
C GLY A 413 -33.16 -0.49 -2.62
N CYS A 414 -32.02 -0.86 -2.03
CA CYS A 414 -31.05 0.12 -1.47
C CYS A 414 -30.51 1.07 -2.53
N ALA A 415 -30.22 0.57 -3.74
CA ALA A 415 -29.74 1.40 -4.85
C ALA A 415 -30.79 2.46 -5.24
N ALA A 416 -32.07 2.09 -5.35
CA ALA A 416 -33.14 3.02 -5.62
C ALA A 416 -33.26 4.08 -4.52
N THR A 417 -33.25 3.67 -3.25
CA THR A 417 -33.28 4.58 -2.10
C THR A 417 -32.16 5.64 -2.15
N ILE A 418 -30.93 5.22 -2.51
CA ILE A 418 -29.80 6.16 -2.65
C ILE A 418 -30.02 7.12 -3.81
N LEU A 419 -30.43 6.64 -4.97
CA LEU A 419 -30.68 7.46 -6.18
C LEU A 419 -31.79 8.49 -5.96
N GLU A 420 -32.85 8.16 -5.22
CA GLU A 420 -33.94 9.06 -4.88
C GLU A 420 -33.49 10.26 -4.06
N THR A 421 -32.35 10.17 -3.35
CA THR A 421 -31.78 11.28 -2.56
C THR A 421 -31.10 12.35 -3.41
N GLY A 422 -30.84 12.09 -4.69
CA GLY A 422 -30.00 12.91 -5.57
C GLY A 422 -28.54 12.47 -5.62
N ALA A 423 -28.17 11.40 -4.90
CA ALA A 423 -26.84 10.80 -4.99
C ALA A 423 -26.66 10.00 -6.30
N VAL A 424 -25.40 9.73 -6.66
CA VAL A 424 -25.04 8.99 -7.88
C VAL A 424 -24.53 7.61 -7.53
N MET A 425 -25.08 6.57 -8.15
CA MET A 425 -24.56 5.20 -8.09
C MET A 425 -23.68 4.94 -9.32
N LYS A 426 -22.50 4.40 -9.10
CA LYS A 426 -21.51 4.05 -10.13
C LYS A 426 -21.12 2.59 -10.01
N THR A 427 -20.34 2.08 -10.98
CA THR A 427 -19.85 0.69 -10.98
C THR A 427 -18.56 0.53 -10.19
N ALA A 428 -18.11 -0.70 -9.98
CA ALA A 428 -16.86 -1.02 -9.28
C ALA A 428 -15.66 -0.32 -9.94
N PHE A 429 -15.01 0.54 -9.19
CA PHE A 429 -13.90 1.36 -9.65
C PHE A 429 -13.07 1.89 -8.48
N CYS A 430 -11.75 1.79 -8.57
CA CYS A 430 -10.85 2.28 -7.54
C CYS A 430 -10.47 3.77 -7.70
N GLY A 431 -10.88 4.43 -8.78
CA GLY A 431 -10.50 5.79 -9.11
C GLY A 431 -10.58 6.81 -7.97
N PRO A 432 -11.69 6.88 -7.21
CA PRO A 432 -11.81 7.80 -6.10
C PRO A 432 -10.80 7.58 -4.97
N CYS A 433 -10.24 6.37 -4.86
CA CYS A 433 -9.25 6.05 -3.82
C CYS A 433 -7.85 6.58 -4.14
N PHE A 434 -7.56 6.95 -5.39
CA PHE A 434 -6.21 7.36 -5.81
C PHE A 434 -6.16 8.56 -6.77
N GLY A 435 -7.26 9.33 -6.89
CA GLY A 435 -7.32 10.58 -7.63
C GLY A 435 -7.54 10.47 -9.15
N ALA A 436 -8.16 9.37 -9.60
CA ALA A 436 -8.51 9.17 -11.01
C ALA A 436 -10.03 9.27 -11.29
N GLY A 437 -10.82 9.71 -10.33
CA GLY A 437 -12.27 9.91 -10.50
C GLY A 437 -12.88 10.71 -9.36
N ASP A 438 -13.98 11.41 -9.66
CA ASP A 438 -14.69 12.28 -8.71
C ASP A 438 -13.77 13.33 -8.04
N THR A 439 -12.89 13.93 -8.82
CA THR A 439 -12.07 15.04 -8.35
C THR A 439 -12.96 16.24 -7.99
N PRO A 440 -12.93 16.75 -6.75
CA PRO A 440 -13.76 17.87 -6.35
C PRO A 440 -13.21 19.20 -6.88
N ALA A 441 -13.97 20.27 -6.69
CA ALA A 441 -13.54 21.61 -7.05
C ALA A 441 -12.31 22.07 -6.25
N ASN A 442 -11.64 23.12 -6.74
CA ASN A 442 -10.52 23.71 -6.00
C ASN A 442 -10.95 24.19 -4.61
N ASN A 443 -10.12 23.96 -3.60
CA ASN A 443 -10.40 24.19 -2.17
C ASN A 443 -11.57 23.39 -1.58
N ALA A 444 -12.14 22.42 -2.29
CA ALA A 444 -13.18 21.58 -1.75
C ALA A 444 -12.66 20.60 -0.69
N PHE A 445 -13.52 20.27 0.27
CA PHE A 445 -13.29 19.27 1.29
C PHE A 445 -14.18 18.05 1.03
N SER A 446 -13.57 16.91 0.75
CA SER A 446 -14.24 15.64 0.46
C SER A 446 -14.13 14.69 1.65
N ILE A 447 -15.24 14.09 2.07
CA ILE A 447 -15.24 12.99 3.04
C ILE A 447 -15.41 11.66 2.30
N ARG A 448 -14.54 10.69 2.58
CA ARG A 448 -14.52 9.43 1.84
C ARG A 448 -14.45 8.21 2.77
N HIS A 449 -15.30 7.24 2.51
CA HIS A 449 -15.03 5.87 2.94
C HIS A 449 -14.18 5.21 1.85
N SER A 450 -12.91 5.46 1.92
CA SER A 450 -11.85 4.92 1.08
C SER A 450 -10.63 4.66 1.97
N THR A 451 -9.46 4.44 1.41
CA THR A 451 -8.32 3.95 2.19
C THR A 451 -7.31 5.02 2.59
N ARG A 452 -7.17 6.11 1.81
CA ARG A 452 -6.11 7.11 2.02
C ARG A 452 -6.58 8.54 1.76
N ASN A 453 -5.94 9.48 2.46
CA ASN A 453 -6.18 10.92 2.34
C ASN A 453 -4.87 11.72 2.22
N PHE A 454 -3.85 11.15 1.57
CA PHE A 454 -2.59 11.83 1.30
C PHE A 454 -2.80 13.09 0.44
N PRO A 455 -1.81 14.03 0.40
CA PRO A 455 -1.90 15.20 -0.45
C PRO A 455 -2.24 14.85 -1.89
N ASN A 456 -3.18 15.60 -2.49
CA ASN A 456 -3.65 15.43 -3.87
C ASN A 456 -4.24 14.05 -4.22
N ARG A 457 -4.60 13.26 -3.20
CA ARG A 457 -5.20 11.93 -3.36
C ARG A 457 -6.60 11.98 -3.99
N GLU A 458 -7.21 13.15 -3.99
CA GLU A 458 -8.50 13.42 -4.65
C GLU A 458 -8.35 13.80 -6.13
N GLY A 459 -7.14 14.07 -6.61
CA GLY A 459 -6.84 14.35 -8.02
C GLY A 459 -6.46 15.80 -8.34
N SER A 460 -6.40 16.72 -7.36
CA SER A 460 -5.91 18.10 -7.59
C SER A 460 -4.42 18.10 -7.99
N LYS A 461 -3.99 19.11 -8.73
CA LYS A 461 -2.64 19.26 -9.25
C LYS A 461 -1.96 20.51 -8.71
N LEU A 462 -1.07 20.34 -7.74
CA LEU A 462 -0.33 21.45 -7.10
C LEU A 462 0.41 22.32 -8.13
N GLN A 463 1.03 21.72 -9.14
CA GLN A 463 1.73 22.44 -10.21
C GLN A 463 0.82 23.36 -11.03
N ASN A 464 -0.51 23.17 -10.94
CA ASN A 464 -1.50 24.05 -11.57
C ASN A 464 -2.17 25.00 -10.55
N GLY A 465 -1.61 25.14 -9.33
CA GLY A 465 -2.19 25.94 -8.25
C GLY A 465 -3.47 25.37 -7.65
N GLN A 466 -3.74 24.08 -7.87
CA GLN A 466 -4.94 23.40 -7.39
C GLN A 466 -4.65 22.71 -6.05
N ILE A 467 -5.62 22.79 -5.15
CA ILE A 467 -5.66 22.01 -3.91
C ILE A 467 -7.10 21.66 -3.56
N ALA A 468 -7.33 20.42 -3.19
CA ALA A 468 -8.50 19.97 -2.49
C ALA A 468 -8.03 18.99 -1.41
N SER A 469 -8.90 18.55 -0.55
CA SER A 469 -8.50 17.67 0.54
C SER A 469 -9.52 16.58 0.83
N VAL A 470 -9.02 15.47 1.35
CA VAL A 470 -9.83 14.32 1.74
C VAL A 470 -9.69 14.09 3.24
N ALA A 471 -10.82 13.85 3.91
CA ALA A 471 -10.87 13.21 5.20
C ALA A 471 -11.50 11.83 5.06
N LEU A 472 -11.02 10.86 5.85
CA LEU A 472 -11.59 9.50 5.87
C LEU A 472 -12.68 9.41 6.93
N MET A 473 -13.81 8.84 6.56
CA MET A 473 -14.96 8.61 7.43
C MET A 473 -15.66 7.30 7.06
N ASP A 474 -16.44 6.75 8.00
CA ASP A 474 -17.32 5.62 7.71
C ASP A 474 -18.52 6.01 6.83
N ALA A 475 -18.98 5.09 6.00
CA ALA A 475 -20.13 5.28 5.10
C ALA A 475 -21.39 5.74 5.83
N ARG A 476 -21.60 5.31 7.07
CA ARG A 476 -22.75 5.70 7.91
C ARG A 476 -22.70 7.18 8.25
N SER A 477 -21.57 7.69 8.67
CA SER A 477 -21.38 9.12 8.97
C SER A 477 -21.31 9.98 7.72
N ILE A 478 -20.85 9.44 6.59
CA ILE A 478 -20.97 10.11 5.28
C ILE A 478 -22.45 10.27 4.91
N ALA A 479 -23.25 9.22 5.06
CA ALA A 479 -24.69 9.27 4.82
C ALA A 479 -25.42 10.25 5.76
N ALA A 480 -25.04 10.28 7.04
CA ALA A 480 -25.55 11.24 8.01
C ALA A 480 -25.24 12.69 7.62
N THR A 481 -24.02 12.95 7.19
CA THR A 481 -23.57 14.25 6.68
C THR A 481 -24.35 14.64 5.40
N ALA A 482 -24.55 13.68 4.49
CA ALA A 482 -25.35 13.88 3.28
C ALA A 482 -26.81 14.18 3.60
N ALA A 483 -27.44 13.47 4.54
CA ALA A 483 -28.81 13.72 5.00
C ALA A 483 -28.96 15.12 5.60
N ASN A 484 -27.88 15.69 6.17
CA ASN A 484 -27.79 17.04 6.68
C ASN A 484 -27.18 18.03 5.66
N LYS A 485 -27.22 17.69 4.36
CA LYS A 485 -26.83 18.57 3.25
C LYS A 485 -25.41 19.12 3.36
N GLY A 486 -24.46 18.24 3.72
CA GLY A 486 -23.05 18.57 3.88
C GLY A 486 -22.62 19.07 5.27
N VAL A 487 -23.52 19.24 6.21
CA VAL A 487 -23.14 19.56 7.60
C VAL A 487 -22.53 18.31 8.25
N LEU A 488 -21.27 18.39 8.66
CA LEU A 488 -20.55 17.27 9.26
C LEU A 488 -21.30 16.69 10.48
N THR A 489 -21.76 15.46 10.37
CA THR A 489 -22.66 14.81 11.32
C THR A 489 -22.23 13.36 11.58
N PRO A 490 -22.07 12.93 12.85
CA PRO A 490 -21.84 11.54 13.19
C PRO A 490 -23.12 10.71 13.00
N ALA A 491 -22.99 9.47 12.56
CA ALA A 491 -24.13 8.58 12.33
C ALA A 491 -24.90 8.21 13.61
N THR A 492 -24.30 8.39 14.77
CA THR A 492 -24.95 8.19 16.08
C THR A 492 -26.09 9.16 16.35
N GLU A 493 -26.22 10.25 15.59
CA GLU A 493 -27.37 11.17 15.67
C GLU A 493 -28.62 10.63 14.93
N PHE A 494 -28.51 9.53 14.21
CA PHE A 494 -29.62 8.92 13.47
C PHE A 494 -30.14 7.66 14.15
N ASP A 495 -31.45 7.57 14.24
CA ASP A 495 -32.14 6.36 14.65
C ASP A 495 -32.35 5.45 13.43
N GLY A 496 -32.20 4.14 13.61
CA GLY A 496 -32.42 3.15 12.57
C GLY A 496 -31.75 1.81 12.92
N ASP A 497 -32.21 0.74 12.36
CA ASP A 497 -31.56 -0.57 12.40
C ASP A 497 -30.70 -0.71 11.12
N PHE A 498 -29.47 -0.29 11.21
CA PHE A 498 -28.55 -0.34 10.07
C PHE A 498 -28.10 -1.78 9.82
N GLY A 499 -28.34 -2.32 8.63
CA GLY A 499 -27.72 -3.54 8.15
C GLY A 499 -28.51 -4.84 8.33
N LYS A 500 -29.86 -4.81 8.37
CA LYS A 500 -30.70 -6.03 8.40
C LYS A 500 -30.91 -6.72 7.05
N TYR A 501 -30.05 -6.43 6.07
CA TYR A 501 -30.14 -7.02 4.74
C TYR A 501 -29.30 -8.28 4.65
N LYS A 502 -29.90 -9.34 4.08
CA LYS A 502 -29.18 -10.56 3.80
C LYS A 502 -28.54 -10.47 2.40
N TYR A 503 -27.26 -10.75 2.33
CA TYR A 503 -26.53 -10.79 1.06
C TYR A 503 -26.76 -12.13 0.33
N HIS A 504 -27.02 -12.06 -0.96
CA HIS A 504 -27.07 -13.22 -1.86
C HIS A 504 -26.05 -13.02 -2.98
N PHE A 505 -25.11 -13.93 -3.05
CA PHE A 505 -24.09 -13.92 -4.10
C PHE A 505 -24.59 -14.66 -5.35
N ASP A 506 -24.69 -13.95 -6.46
CA ASP A 506 -25.04 -14.52 -7.77
C ASP A 506 -23.76 -14.77 -8.58
N SER A 507 -23.26 -16.01 -8.52
CA SER A 507 -22.04 -16.42 -9.23
C SER A 507 -22.15 -16.31 -10.76
N ASN A 508 -23.37 -16.31 -11.33
CA ASN A 508 -23.57 -16.20 -12.77
C ASN A 508 -23.10 -14.87 -13.33
N ILE A 509 -23.10 -13.81 -12.53
CA ILE A 509 -22.59 -12.49 -12.92
C ILE A 509 -21.12 -12.60 -13.34
N TYR A 510 -20.30 -13.29 -12.57
CA TYR A 510 -18.90 -13.52 -12.94
C TYR A 510 -18.76 -14.56 -14.05
N LYS A 511 -19.48 -15.69 -14.00
CA LYS A 511 -19.42 -16.73 -15.03
C LYS A 511 -19.75 -16.20 -16.43
N ASN A 512 -20.63 -15.21 -16.53
CA ASN A 512 -21.01 -14.60 -17.81
C ASN A 512 -19.95 -13.65 -18.38
N ARG A 513 -18.97 -13.19 -17.60
CA ARG A 513 -18.10 -12.10 -18.05
C ARG A 513 -16.62 -12.28 -17.71
N VAL A 514 -16.26 -12.94 -16.63
CA VAL A 514 -14.87 -13.20 -16.24
C VAL A 514 -14.33 -14.36 -17.09
N PHE A 515 -13.14 -14.14 -17.67
CA PHE A 515 -12.43 -15.22 -18.33
C PHE A 515 -11.61 -16.00 -17.31
N ASP A 516 -11.81 -17.29 -17.23
CA ASP A 516 -11.02 -18.21 -16.41
C ASP A 516 -10.45 -19.32 -17.30
N SER A 517 -9.13 -19.42 -17.36
CA SER A 517 -8.42 -20.47 -18.07
C SER A 517 -8.41 -21.80 -17.32
N HIS A 518 -8.85 -21.83 -16.06
CA HIS A 518 -8.69 -22.97 -15.14
C HIS A 518 -7.26 -23.49 -15.06
N GLY A 519 -6.25 -22.58 -15.14
CA GLY A 519 -4.82 -22.90 -15.11
C GLY A 519 -4.26 -23.51 -16.39
N VAL A 520 -5.07 -23.57 -17.46
CA VAL A 520 -4.64 -24.11 -18.77
C VAL A 520 -4.05 -22.98 -19.61
N ALA A 521 -2.76 -23.07 -19.91
CA ALA A 521 -2.06 -22.16 -20.82
C ALA A 521 -2.31 -22.54 -22.28
N ASP A 522 -2.48 -21.53 -23.15
CA ASP A 522 -2.61 -21.70 -24.59
C ASP A 522 -1.45 -20.95 -25.29
N GLU A 523 -0.40 -21.67 -25.66
CA GLU A 523 0.79 -21.09 -26.29
C GLU A 523 0.51 -20.47 -27.66
N SER A 524 -0.58 -20.87 -28.36
CA SER A 524 -0.98 -20.37 -29.65
C SER A 524 -1.50 -18.93 -29.63
N VAL A 525 -1.90 -18.44 -28.45
CA VAL A 525 -2.41 -17.09 -28.28
C VAL A 525 -1.31 -16.06 -28.49
N GLU A 526 -1.52 -15.12 -29.39
CA GLU A 526 -0.65 -13.95 -29.56
C GLU A 526 -1.04 -12.86 -28.56
N ILE A 527 -0.03 -12.31 -27.86
CA ILE A 527 -0.22 -11.20 -26.92
C ILE A 527 -0.49 -9.93 -27.72
N GLN A 528 -1.54 -9.22 -27.37
CA GLN A 528 -1.85 -7.91 -27.96
C GLN A 528 -1.11 -6.80 -27.21
N PHE A 529 -0.26 -6.07 -27.95
CA PHE A 529 0.47 -4.91 -27.45
C PHE A 529 -0.16 -3.64 -28.01
N GLY A 530 -0.54 -2.72 -27.11
CA GLY A 530 -0.88 -1.36 -27.53
C GLY A 530 0.36 -0.50 -27.74
N PRO A 531 0.24 0.62 -28.47
CA PRO A 531 1.38 1.49 -28.77
C PRO A 531 2.06 2.08 -27.53
N ASN A 532 1.34 2.18 -26.40
CA ASN A 532 1.91 2.67 -25.14
C ASN A 532 2.70 1.61 -24.36
N ILE A 533 2.47 0.33 -24.60
CA ILE A 533 3.16 -0.76 -23.89
C ILE A 533 4.60 -0.86 -24.39
N LYS A 534 5.57 -0.60 -23.51
CA LYS A 534 7.00 -0.57 -23.84
C LYS A 534 7.78 -1.54 -22.97
N ASP A 535 8.88 -2.05 -23.51
CA ASP A 535 9.84 -2.86 -22.80
C ASP A 535 10.66 -2.01 -21.80
N TRP A 536 11.22 -2.68 -20.80
CA TRP A 536 12.17 -2.07 -19.88
C TRP A 536 13.46 -1.68 -20.62
N PRO A 537 14.05 -0.51 -20.32
CA PRO A 537 15.37 -0.15 -20.86
C PRO A 537 16.44 -1.09 -20.29
N ALA A 538 17.55 -1.22 -21.02
CA ALA A 538 18.71 -1.96 -20.53
C ALA A 538 19.27 -1.33 -19.26
N MET A 539 19.61 -2.16 -18.27
CA MET A 539 20.16 -1.76 -16.98
C MET A 539 21.51 -2.44 -16.77
N GLY A 540 22.53 -1.67 -16.36
CA GLY A 540 23.88 -2.19 -16.12
C GLY A 540 23.99 -2.91 -14.78
N ALA A 541 24.96 -3.84 -14.69
CA ALA A 541 25.38 -4.43 -13.42
C ALA A 541 26.06 -3.39 -12.53
N LEU A 542 26.09 -3.63 -11.21
CA LEU A 542 26.76 -2.75 -10.25
C LEU A 542 28.26 -2.66 -10.54
N PRO A 543 28.81 -1.47 -10.85
CA PRO A 543 30.25 -1.27 -11.08
C PRO A 543 31.03 -1.31 -9.77
N GLU A 544 32.35 -1.38 -9.86
CA GLU A 544 33.25 -1.39 -8.69
C GLU A 544 33.08 -0.14 -7.82
N ASN A 545 32.98 1.02 -8.45
CA ASN A 545 32.82 2.31 -7.78
C ASN A 545 31.61 3.05 -8.36
N LEU A 546 31.05 3.98 -7.60
CA LEU A 546 29.99 4.87 -8.06
C LEU A 546 30.34 6.34 -7.83
N VAL A 547 30.03 7.17 -8.82
CA VAL A 547 29.90 8.62 -8.67
C VAL A 547 28.42 8.96 -8.80
N LEU A 548 27.85 9.48 -7.74
CA LEU A 548 26.43 9.81 -7.64
C LEU A 548 26.23 11.32 -7.49
N GLN A 549 25.34 11.90 -8.28
CA GLN A 549 24.88 13.25 -8.02
C GLN A 549 23.63 13.20 -7.13
N VAL A 550 23.62 14.00 -6.05
CA VAL A 550 22.40 14.21 -5.26
C VAL A 550 21.47 15.11 -6.06
N VAL A 551 20.36 14.57 -6.57
CA VAL A 551 19.46 15.29 -7.47
C VAL A 551 18.16 15.74 -6.83
N SER A 552 17.91 15.32 -5.60
CA SER A 552 16.81 15.82 -4.76
C SER A 552 17.13 15.58 -3.28
N GLU A 553 16.66 16.49 -2.44
CA GLU A 553 16.86 16.49 -0.99
C GLU A 553 15.52 16.84 -0.32
N ILE A 554 14.94 15.87 0.40
CA ILE A 554 13.58 15.96 0.95
C ILE A 554 13.63 15.81 2.46
N HIS A 555 13.24 16.84 3.18
CA HIS A 555 13.32 16.92 4.65
C HIS A 555 11.98 16.68 5.36
N ASP A 556 10.92 16.39 4.63
CA ASP A 556 9.64 16.03 5.24
C ASP A 556 9.80 14.79 6.13
N PRO A 557 9.12 14.73 7.29
CA PRO A 557 9.20 13.60 8.20
C PRO A 557 8.86 12.26 7.55
N VAL A 558 7.97 12.25 6.56
CA VAL A 558 7.59 11.08 5.74
C VAL A 558 7.39 11.55 4.31
N THR A 559 7.99 10.84 3.36
CA THR A 559 7.73 11.04 1.92
C THR A 559 6.90 9.88 1.40
N THR A 560 5.70 10.18 0.93
CA THR A 560 4.79 9.16 0.40
C THR A 560 5.20 8.69 -0.99
N THR A 561 4.74 7.51 -1.37
CA THR A 561 4.94 7.03 -2.75
C THR A 561 4.18 7.86 -3.78
N ASP A 562 3.11 8.54 -3.39
CA ASP A 562 2.38 9.47 -4.27
C ASP A 562 3.15 10.77 -4.53
N GLU A 563 4.05 11.18 -3.62
CA GLU A 563 4.99 12.28 -3.85
C GLU A 563 6.16 11.82 -4.72
N LEU A 564 6.63 10.58 -4.55
CA LEU A 564 7.68 10.01 -5.39
C LEU A 564 7.20 9.77 -6.83
N ILE A 565 5.98 9.26 -6.99
CA ILE A 565 5.31 9.07 -8.30
C ILE A 565 3.80 9.22 -8.15
N PRO A 566 3.17 10.27 -8.73
CA PRO A 566 1.74 10.53 -8.57
C PRO A 566 0.87 9.37 -9.06
N SER A 567 0.00 8.83 -8.22
CA SER A 567 -0.77 7.62 -8.56
C SER A 567 -1.87 7.87 -9.59
N GLY A 568 -2.76 8.82 -9.36
CA GLY A 568 -3.91 9.06 -10.23
C GLY A 568 -3.53 9.66 -11.58
N GLU A 569 -2.70 10.68 -11.57
CA GLU A 569 -2.23 11.38 -12.78
C GLU A 569 -1.49 10.46 -13.76
N THR A 570 -0.81 9.44 -13.24
CA THR A 570 0.06 8.57 -14.04
C THR A 570 -0.51 7.17 -14.29
N SER A 571 -1.71 6.89 -13.81
CA SER A 571 -2.27 5.53 -13.85
C SER A 571 -2.28 4.92 -15.26
N SER A 572 -2.56 5.72 -16.28
CA SER A 572 -2.61 5.27 -17.67
C SER A 572 -1.24 5.11 -18.34
N TYR A 573 -0.16 5.58 -17.72
CA TYR A 573 1.20 5.48 -18.30
C TYR A 573 2.04 4.35 -17.70
N ARG A 574 1.47 3.54 -16.81
CA ARG A 574 2.19 2.49 -16.07
C ARG A 574 2.77 1.38 -16.94
N SER A 575 2.27 1.22 -18.16
CA SER A 575 2.76 0.26 -19.16
C SER A 575 3.95 0.78 -19.98
N ASN A 576 4.37 2.01 -19.74
CA ASN A 576 5.48 2.66 -20.42
C ASN A 576 6.51 3.16 -19.39
N PRO A 577 7.53 2.36 -19.06
CA PRO A 577 8.51 2.73 -18.04
C PRO A 577 9.21 4.08 -18.29
N LEU A 578 9.53 4.38 -19.55
CA LEU A 578 10.19 5.63 -19.93
C LEU A 578 9.24 6.83 -19.79
N GLY A 579 8.00 6.68 -20.29
CA GLY A 579 6.98 7.73 -20.20
C GLY A 579 6.55 7.99 -18.76
N LEU A 580 6.42 6.93 -17.97
CA LEU A 580 6.07 7.05 -16.55
C LEU A 580 7.16 7.77 -15.74
N ALA A 581 8.42 7.47 -16.00
CA ALA A 581 9.54 8.07 -15.29
C ALA A 581 9.59 9.60 -15.39
N GLU A 582 9.01 10.20 -16.44
CA GLU A 582 8.91 11.66 -16.59
C GLU A 582 8.08 12.35 -15.49
N PHE A 583 7.27 11.59 -14.76
CA PHE A 583 6.46 12.11 -13.65
C PHE A 583 7.12 11.93 -12.27
N THR A 584 8.32 11.37 -12.20
CA THR A 584 9.01 11.14 -10.93
C THR A 584 9.21 12.46 -10.19
N LEU A 585 8.75 12.52 -8.92
CA LEU A 585 8.80 13.70 -8.05
C LEU A 585 8.12 14.96 -8.65
N SER A 586 7.28 14.82 -9.68
CA SER A 586 6.68 15.96 -10.40
C SER A 586 5.91 16.92 -9.50
N ARG A 587 5.36 16.42 -8.39
CA ARG A 587 4.63 17.23 -7.39
C ARG A 587 5.51 17.77 -6.28
N LYS A 588 6.63 17.10 -5.97
CA LYS A 588 7.50 17.43 -4.83
C LYS A 588 8.75 18.19 -5.24
N ASP A 589 9.41 17.75 -6.29
CA ASP A 589 10.60 18.39 -6.86
C ASP A 589 10.55 18.30 -8.39
N PRO A 590 9.84 19.21 -9.08
CA PRO A 590 9.65 19.17 -10.53
C PRO A 590 10.96 19.22 -11.35
N GLN A 591 12.07 19.65 -10.75
CA GLN A 591 13.39 19.71 -11.42
C GLN A 591 14.14 18.38 -11.35
N TYR A 592 13.68 17.41 -10.54
CA TYR A 592 14.34 16.12 -10.34
C TYR A 592 14.63 15.40 -11.65
N VAL A 593 13.63 15.26 -12.54
CA VAL A 593 13.76 14.52 -13.81
C VAL A 593 14.85 15.11 -14.67
N GLY A 594 14.89 16.43 -14.80
CA GLY A 594 15.92 17.14 -15.59
C GLY A 594 17.34 16.89 -15.04
N ARG A 595 17.51 17.00 -13.72
CA ARG A 595 18.80 16.76 -13.03
C ARG A 595 19.24 15.29 -13.17
N ALA A 596 18.34 14.34 -12.96
CA ALA A 596 18.64 12.92 -13.08
C ALA A 596 19.05 12.55 -14.52
N LYS A 597 18.34 13.04 -15.51
CA LYS A 597 18.69 12.83 -16.93
C LYS A 597 20.02 13.43 -17.31
N GLU A 598 20.40 14.56 -16.72
CA GLU A 598 21.68 15.19 -17.03
C GLU A 598 22.85 14.28 -16.62
N ILE A 599 22.86 13.80 -15.39
CA ILE A 599 23.92 12.88 -14.94
C ILE A 599 23.83 11.50 -15.62
N GLN A 600 22.61 11.04 -15.99
CA GLN A 600 22.43 9.78 -16.70
C GLN A 600 23.16 9.74 -18.05
N LYS A 601 23.36 10.88 -18.71
CA LYS A 601 24.12 10.97 -19.98
C LYS A 601 25.50 10.37 -19.80
N ALA A 602 26.16 10.58 -18.67
CA ALA A 602 27.49 10.04 -18.40
C ALA A 602 27.48 8.49 -18.35
N GLU A 603 26.49 7.89 -17.72
CA GLU A 603 26.39 6.43 -17.65
C GLU A 603 26.01 5.82 -19.01
N LYS A 604 25.12 6.44 -19.75
CA LYS A 604 24.77 6.01 -21.11
C LYS A 604 26.02 6.04 -22.05
N GLU A 605 26.82 7.10 -21.97
CA GLU A 605 28.05 7.21 -22.72
C GLU A 605 29.07 6.14 -22.30
N ARG A 606 29.21 5.90 -20.99
CA ARG A 606 30.07 4.85 -20.44
C ARG A 606 29.67 3.46 -20.95
N MET A 607 28.38 3.14 -20.89
CA MET A 607 27.86 1.85 -21.34
C MET A 607 28.03 1.62 -22.84
N ASN A 608 28.02 2.69 -23.62
CA ASN A 608 28.30 2.66 -25.09
C ASN A 608 29.79 2.66 -25.41
N GLY A 609 30.68 2.61 -24.41
CA GLY A 609 32.14 2.60 -24.60
C GLY A 609 32.77 3.97 -24.78
N GLY A 610 31.98 5.05 -24.70
CA GLY A 610 32.44 6.43 -24.83
C GLY A 610 33.05 7.02 -23.56
N HIS A 611 33.18 8.34 -23.50
CA HIS A 611 33.78 9.06 -22.39
C HIS A 611 32.75 9.87 -21.57
N PRO A 612 32.42 9.46 -20.34
CA PRO A 612 31.42 10.12 -19.51
C PRO A 612 31.64 11.63 -19.35
N CYS A 613 32.90 12.07 -19.20
CA CYS A 613 33.24 13.48 -19.04
C CYS A 613 33.03 14.33 -20.31
N GLN A 614 32.82 13.72 -21.46
CA GLN A 614 32.43 14.46 -22.69
C GLN A 614 30.94 14.75 -22.67
N ALA A 615 30.13 13.80 -22.18
CA ALA A 615 28.68 13.96 -22.03
C ALA A 615 28.32 14.92 -20.89
N VAL A 616 29.09 14.86 -19.76
CA VAL A 616 28.90 15.70 -18.59
C VAL A 616 30.22 16.31 -18.17
N PRO A 617 30.59 17.50 -18.71
CA PRO A 617 31.94 18.08 -18.58
C PRO A 617 32.43 18.25 -17.14
N VAL A 618 31.58 18.61 -16.16
CA VAL A 618 31.95 18.80 -14.75
C VAL A 618 32.55 17.54 -14.13
N LEU A 619 32.22 16.36 -14.66
CA LEU A 619 32.79 15.10 -14.19
C LEU A 619 34.31 14.98 -14.43
N LYS A 620 34.88 15.79 -15.32
CA LYS A 620 36.34 15.86 -15.47
C LYS A 620 37.00 16.33 -14.19
N ASP A 621 36.46 17.37 -13.58
CA ASP A 621 37.01 17.95 -12.36
C ASP A 621 36.68 17.06 -11.16
N VAL A 622 35.46 16.51 -11.07
CA VAL A 622 35.08 15.54 -10.04
C VAL A 622 36.01 14.32 -10.06
N MET A 623 36.20 13.70 -11.22
CA MET A 623 37.11 12.56 -11.36
C MET A 623 38.58 12.94 -11.15
N GLY A 624 38.95 14.19 -11.42
CA GLY A 624 40.24 14.73 -11.09
C GLY A 624 40.54 14.69 -9.60
N GLU A 625 39.56 15.09 -8.76
CA GLU A 625 39.69 14.99 -7.31
C GLU A 625 39.70 13.54 -6.82
N VAL A 626 38.82 12.70 -7.36
CA VAL A 626 38.75 11.26 -7.02
C VAL A 626 40.10 10.58 -7.28
N LYS A 627 40.73 10.82 -8.42
CA LYS A 627 41.98 10.18 -8.82
C LYS A 627 43.20 10.57 -7.95
N LYS A 628 43.14 11.65 -7.20
CA LYS A 628 44.20 12.01 -6.24
C LYS A 628 44.33 10.96 -5.12
N GLN A 629 43.26 10.33 -4.72
CA GLN A 629 43.23 9.30 -3.67
C GLN A 629 42.95 7.89 -4.20
N TYR A 630 42.26 7.79 -5.33
CA TYR A 630 41.86 6.53 -6.00
C TYR A 630 42.30 6.57 -7.48
N PRO A 631 43.61 6.45 -7.74
CA PRO A 631 44.18 6.61 -9.08
C PRO A 631 43.66 5.53 -10.08
N GLU A 632 43.22 4.37 -9.57
CA GLU A 632 42.65 3.27 -10.34
C GLU A 632 41.19 3.52 -10.79
N ALA A 633 40.49 4.52 -10.20
CA ALA A 633 39.14 4.82 -10.55
C ALA A 633 39.07 5.43 -11.96
N ASP A 634 38.46 4.70 -12.88
CA ASP A 634 38.30 5.08 -14.27
C ASP A 634 36.92 4.74 -14.84
N ARG A 635 36.68 5.06 -16.11
CA ARG A 635 35.40 4.79 -16.78
C ARG A 635 35.04 3.31 -16.92
N LYS A 636 35.97 2.37 -16.73
CA LYS A 636 35.71 0.94 -16.85
C LYS A 636 35.15 0.37 -15.57
N ASN A 637 35.57 0.92 -14.43
CA ASN A 637 35.23 0.41 -13.10
C ASN A 637 34.35 1.36 -12.28
N THR A 638 34.05 2.57 -12.79
CA THR A 638 33.24 3.57 -12.08
C THR A 638 31.98 3.89 -12.87
N GLY A 639 30.82 3.67 -12.26
CA GLY A 639 29.52 4.04 -12.78
C GLY A 639 29.09 5.44 -12.34
N PHE A 640 28.18 6.02 -13.11
CA PHE A 640 27.66 7.37 -12.89
C PHE A 640 26.13 7.34 -12.77
N GLY A 641 25.57 8.13 -11.89
CA GLY A 641 24.14 8.25 -11.80
C GLY A 641 23.67 9.16 -10.68
N SER A 642 22.40 9.02 -10.33
CA SER A 642 21.75 9.87 -9.35
C SER A 642 21.44 9.14 -8.04
N THR A 643 21.29 9.93 -7.00
CA THR A 643 20.70 9.54 -5.72
C THR A 643 19.78 10.64 -5.22
N ILE A 644 18.83 10.27 -4.36
CA ILE A 644 18.05 11.24 -3.58
C ILE A 644 18.32 11.03 -2.10
N PHE A 645 18.14 12.09 -1.32
CA PHE A 645 17.99 12.01 0.11
C PHE A 645 16.52 12.24 0.50
N ALA A 646 15.99 11.44 1.40
CA ALA A 646 14.70 11.68 2.04
C ALA A 646 14.72 11.12 3.46
N VAL A 647 14.12 11.83 4.43
CA VAL A 647 14.12 11.41 5.85
C VAL A 647 13.52 10.02 6.02
N LYS A 648 12.30 9.80 5.50
CA LYS A 648 11.58 8.52 5.61
C LYS A 648 10.71 8.28 4.37
N PRO A 649 11.31 7.85 3.27
CA PRO A 649 10.58 7.63 2.01
C PRO A 649 9.84 6.31 1.97
N GLY A 650 8.75 6.27 1.17
CA GLY A 650 8.15 5.05 0.70
C GLY A 650 6.89 4.59 1.44
N ASP A 651 6.19 5.50 2.14
CA ASP A 651 4.84 5.22 2.63
C ASP A 651 3.83 5.38 1.49
N GLY A 652 2.95 4.39 1.32
CA GLY A 652 1.91 4.45 0.29
C GLY A 652 1.81 3.20 -0.60
N SER A 653 1.17 3.32 -1.78
CA SER A 653 0.81 2.19 -2.66
C SER A 653 1.72 2.01 -3.87
N ALA A 654 2.15 3.07 -4.51
CA ALA A 654 2.93 3.02 -5.76
C ALA A 654 4.43 2.72 -5.54
N ARG A 655 4.76 1.81 -4.63
CA ARG A 655 6.13 1.56 -4.14
C ARG A 655 7.07 1.03 -5.22
N GLU A 656 6.55 0.17 -6.09
CA GLU A 656 7.35 -0.38 -7.20
C GLU A 656 7.72 0.73 -8.19
N GLN A 657 6.75 1.52 -8.65
CA GLN A 657 7.01 2.60 -9.60
C GLN A 657 7.83 3.74 -8.97
N ALA A 658 7.66 3.98 -7.67
CA ALA A 658 8.49 4.94 -6.95
C ALA A 658 9.99 4.58 -6.97
N ALA A 659 10.31 3.29 -7.08
CA ALA A 659 11.69 2.79 -7.23
C ALA A 659 12.09 2.66 -8.70
N SER A 660 11.29 1.98 -9.53
CA SER A 660 11.63 1.70 -10.93
C SER A 660 11.80 2.96 -11.77
N CYS A 661 11.00 3.98 -11.54
CA CYS A 661 11.12 5.25 -12.25
C CYS A 661 12.45 5.96 -11.99
N GLN A 662 12.91 5.94 -10.74
CA GLN A 662 14.24 6.47 -10.41
C GLN A 662 15.34 5.67 -11.11
N LYS A 663 15.24 4.32 -11.13
CA LYS A 663 16.20 3.45 -11.85
C LYS A 663 16.20 3.74 -13.34
N VAL A 664 15.05 3.87 -13.95
CA VAL A 664 14.90 4.22 -15.38
C VAL A 664 15.58 5.55 -15.73
N LEU A 665 15.58 6.51 -14.78
CA LEU A 665 16.27 7.80 -14.91
C LEU A 665 17.76 7.78 -14.50
N GLY A 666 18.33 6.60 -14.27
CA GLY A 666 19.74 6.46 -13.91
C GLY A 666 20.03 6.51 -12.42
N GLY A 667 19.03 6.29 -11.57
CA GLY A 667 19.20 6.17 -10.12
C GLY A 667 19.95 4.89 -9.74
N TRP A 668 20.96 5.02 -8.86
CA TRP A 668 21.72 3.91 -8.28
C TRP A 668 21.45 3.68 -6.81
N ALA A 669 20.96 4.70 -6.12
CA ALA A 669 20.75 4.65 -4.67
C ALA A 669 19.62 5.58 -4.22
N ASN A 670 19.08 5.29 -3.04
CA ASN A 670 18.44 6.26 -2.17
C ASN A 670 19.27 6.37 -0.90
N ILE A 671 19.30 7.54 -0.28
CA ILE A 671 19.87 7.77 1.05
C ILE A 671 18.75 8.23 1.97
N ALA A 672 18.54 7.53 3.09
CA ALA A 672 17.45 7.82 4.00
C ALA A 672 17.90 7.70 5.46
N ASN A 673 17.22 8.39 6.39
CA ASN A 673 17.40 8.09 7.81
C ASN A 673 16.68 6.78 8.18
N GLU A 674 15.54 6.53 7.56
CA GLU A 674 14.74 5.31 7.72
C GLU A 674 13.90 5.09 6.47
N TYR A 675 13.59 3.83 6.12
CA TYR A 675 12.59 3.52 5.10
C TYR A 675 11.23 3.31 5.76
N ALA A 676 10.20 3.95 5.21
CA ALA A 676 8.84 3.91 5.78
C ALA A 676 8.29 2.48 5.84
N THR A 677 8.57 1.67 4.80
CA THR A 677 8.11 0.28 4.73
C THR A 677 9.20 -0.64 4.18
N LYS A 678 9.20 -1.91 4.62
CA LYS A 678 10.02 -2.96 4.02
C LYS A 678 9.78 -3.04 2.50
N ARG A 679 8.53 -2.88 2.08
CA ARG A 679 8.10 -3.00 0.68
C ARG A 679 8.77 -1.99 -0.25
N TYR A 680 8.90 -0.72 0.15
CA TYR A 680 9.63 0.27 -0.67
C TYR A 680 11.12 -0.07 -0.77
N ARG A 681 11.72 -0.45 0.36
CA ARG A 681 13.13 -0.89 0.39
C ARG A 681 13.37 -2.11 -0.51
N SER A 682 12.50 -3.12 -0.45
CA SER A 682 12.59 -4.31 -1.32
C SER A 682 12.45 -3.94 -2.81
N ASN A 683 11.60 -2.98 -3.15
CA ASN A 683 11.50 -2.53 -4.54
C ASN A 683 12.77 -1.81 -5.02
N LEU A 684 13.42 -0.99 -4.19
CA LEU A 684 14.73 -0.43 -4.54
C LEU A 684 15.73 -1.54 -4.85
N ILE A 685 15.81 -2.56 -4.00
CA ILE A 685 16.71 -3.70 -4.17
C ILE A 685 16.40 -4.47 -5.45
N ASN A 686 15.15 -4.79 -5.71
CA ASN A 686 14.72 -5.53 -6.90
C ASN A 686 15.03 -4.78 -8.21
N TRP A 687 15.07 -3.45 -8.16
CA TRP A 687 15.53 -2.61 -9.26
C TRP A 687 17.03 -2.32 -9.21
N GLY A 688 17.79 -3.03 -8.34
CA GLY A 688 19.24 -2.93 -8.23
C GLY A 688 19.73 -1.59 -7.71
N MET A 689 18.90 -0.90 -6.92
CA MET A 689 19.26 0.33 -6.25
C MET A 689 19.70 0.06 -4.82
N LEU A 690 20.73 0.78 -4.39
CA LEU A 690 21.30 0.66 -3.05
C LEU A 690 20.44 1.42 -2.03
N PRO A 691 19.85 0.75 -1.02
CA PRO A 691 19.04 1.41 -0.01
C PRO A 691 19.90 1.90 1.15
N PHE A 692 20.69 2.93 0.93
CA PHE A 692 21.57 3.48 1.95
C PHE A 692 20.81 4.12 3.11
N LEU A 693 21.40 3.97 4.30
CA LEU A 693 20.98 4.62 5.54
C LEU A 693 22.05 5.58 6.00
N ILE A 694 21.64 6.75 6.52
CA ILE A 694 22.49 7.73 7.17
C ILE A 694 21.87 8.12 8.51
N GLN A 695 22.73 8.40 9.52
CA GLN A 695 22.24 8.83 10.83
C GLN A 695 21.47 10.16 10.73
N PRO A 696 20.39 10.34 11.50
CA PRO A 696 19.73 11.64 11.61
C PRO A 696 20.69 12.73 12.10
N GLY A 697 20.52 13.93 11.58
CA GLY A 697 21.36 15.09 11.91
C GLY A 697 21.71 15.91 10.67
N ASP A 698 22.74 16.74 10.78
CA ASP A 698 23.22 17.53 9.66
C ASP A 698 23.82 16.64 8.57
N LEU A 699 23.35 16.80 7.35
CA LEU A 699 23.86 16.05 6.22
C LEU A 699 25.25 16.52 5.83
N PRO A 700 26.18 15.60 5.49
CA PRO A 700 27.50 15.95 5.00
C PRO A 700 27.50 16.52 3.57
N PHE A 701 26.39 16.40 2.85
CA PHE A 701 26.14 16.81 1.48
C PHE A 701 24.87 17.64 1.36
N LYS A 702 24.69 18.25 0.21
CA LYS A 702 23.48 18.99 -0.18
C LYS A 702 23.08 18.63 -1.60
N ASN A 703 21.90 19.12 -2.01
CA ASN A 703 21.42 18.95 -3.38
C ASN A 703 22.46 19.46 -4.41
N LEU A 704 22.65 18.70 -5.47
CA LEU A 704 23.64 18.85 -6.55
C LEU A 704 25.09 18.49 -6.21
N ASP A 705 25.42 18.13 -5.00
CA ASP A 705 26.74 17.60 -4.65
C ASP A 705 27.01 16.26 -5.34
N TYR A 706 28.29 15.99 -5.59
CA TYR A 706 28.78 14.72 -6.08
C TYR A 706 29.30 13.85 -4.95
N LEU A 707 28.87 12.60 -4.92
CA LEU A 707 29.30 11.60 -3.95
C LEU A 707 30.11 10.53 -4.64
N PHE A 708 31.25 10.18 -4.10
CA PHE A 708 32.05 9.03 -4.55
C PHE A 708 31.95 7.89 -3.55
N VAL A 709 31.58 6.70 -4.03
CA VAL A 709 31.45 5.48 -3.23
C VAL A 709 32.41 4.44 -3.76
N PRO A 710 33.65 4.37 -3.22
CA PRO A 710 34.67 3.42 -3.66
C PRO A 710 34.34 1.99 -3.25
N GLY A 711 34.67 1.01 -4.10
CA GLY A 711 34.62 -0.40 -3.77
C GLY A 711 33.22 -0.93 -3.39
N ILE A 712 32.16 -0.26 -3.84
CA ILE A 712 30.77 -0.59 -3.45
C ILE A 712 30.39 -2.02 -3.86
N LYS A 713 30.84 -2.49 -5.02
CA LYS A 713 30.56 -3.86 -5.45
C LYS A 713 31.15 -4.87 -4.47
N LYS A 714 32.42 -4.72 -4.13
CA LYS A 714 33.10 -5.57 -3.14
C LYS A 714 32.43 -5.47 -1.76
N ALA A 715 32.04 -4.28 -1.34
CA ALA A 715 31.35 -4.08 -0.06
C ALA A 715 30.01 -4.86 0.00
N VAL A 716 29.25 -4.89 -1.11
CA VAL A 716 28.03 -5.69 -1.22
C VAL A 716 28.35 -7.20 -1.19
N GLU A 717 29.41 -7.64 -1.91
CA GLU A 717 29.87 -9.04 -1.91
C GLU A 717 30.33 -9.50 -0.52
N ASP A 718 31.12 -8.69 0.17
CA ASP A 718 31.71 -8.97 1.48
C ASP A 718 30.73 -8.76 2.65
N LYS A 719 29.48 -8.39 2.39
CA LYS A 719 28.45 -8.13 3.41
C LYS A 719 28.85 -7.02 4.40
N ALA A 720 29.52 -5.98 3.91
CA ALA A 720 29.92 -4.86 4.73
C ALA A 720 28.69 -4.11 5.27
N GLU A 721 28.67 -3.84 6.57
CA GLU A 721 27.60 -3.07 7.22
C GLU A 721 27.78 -1.58 7.01
N GLU A 722 29.02 -1.12 7.02
CA GLU A 722 29.41 0.28 6.86
C GLU A 722 30.05 0.51 5.51
N ILE A 723 29.56 1.53 4.80
CA ILE A 723 29.97 1.89 3.46
C ILE A 723 30.66 3.26 3.51
N LYS A 724 31.93 3.29 3.15
CA LYS A 724 32.70 4.52 3.02
C LYS A 724 32.22 5.31 1.79
N ALA A 725 32.01 6.60 1.96
CA ALA A 725 31.64 7.52 0.91
C ALA A 725 32.34 8.88 1.08
N TYR A 726 32.39 9.65 0.01
CA TYR A 726 33.01 10.98 0.01
C TYR A 726 32.11 11.99 -0.68
N VAL A 727 31.98 13.18 -0.12
CA VAL A 727 31.52 14.36 -0.87
C VAL A 727 32.71 14.89 -1.66
N VAL A 728 32.56 15.01 -2.98
CA VAL A 728 33.62 15.46 -3.89
C VAL A 728 33.33 16.89 -4.32
N THR A 729 34.17 17.83 -3.91
CA THR A 729 34.06 19.23 -4.31
C THR A 729 35.20 19.56 -5.28
N PRO A 730 34.91 19.89 -6.55
CA PRO A 730 35.94 20.28 -7.50
C PRO A 730 36.83 21.42 -6.98
N GLY A 731 38.14 21.19 -6.97
CA GLY A 731 39.13 22.17 -6.49
C GLY A 731 39.35 22.21 -4.97
N GLU A 732 38.47 21.55 -4.18
CA GLU A 732 38.59 21.53 -2.70
C GLU A 732 38.94 20.14 -2.15
N GLY A 733 38.73 19.08 -2.97
CA GLY A 733 39.04 17.70 -2.59
C GLY A 733 37.83 16.86 -2.20
N MET A 734 38.08 15.87 -1.35
CA MET A 734 37.07 14.91 -0.90
C MET A 734 36.92 14.90 0.62
N LYS A 735 35.68 14.94 1.11
CA LYS A 735 35.34 14.85 2.53
C LYS A 735 34.65 13.52 2.79
N GLU A 736 35.25 12.70 3.68
CA GLU A 736 34.74 11.37 4.03
C GLU A 736 33.51 11.43 4.91
N PHE A 737 32.58 10.47 4.69
CA PHE A 737 31.44 10.16 5.56
C PHE A 737 31.05 8.69 5.40
N SER A 738 30.17 8.20 6.28
CA SER A 738 29.75 6.79 6.28
C SER A 738 28.25 6.64 5.97
N LEU A 739 27.94 5.58 5.23
CA LEU A 739 26.59 5.09 4.95
C LEU A 739 26.46 3.66 5.47
N LYS A 740 25.23 3.17 5.60
CA LYS A 740 24.93 1.76 5.91
C LYS A 740 23.96 1.20 4.88
N LEU A 741 24.05 -0.11 4.61
CA LEU A 741 23.09 -0.81 3.74
C LEU A 741 21.95 -1.47 4.51
N GLY A 742 22.12 -1.70 5.81
CA GLY A 742 21.22 -2.52 6.61
C GLY A 742 21.32 -4.01 6.23
N GLU A 743 20.45 -4.82 6.78
CA GLU A 743 20.41 -6.26 6.46
C GLU A 743 19.93 -6.51 5.04
N LEU A 744 20.65 -7.35 4.31
CA LEU A 744 20.31 -7.84 2.98
C LEU A 744 20.40 -9.36 2.99
N THR A 745 19.47 -10.04 2.35
CA THR A 745 19.58 -11.47 2.07
C THR A 745 20.65 -11.73 1.00
N ASP A 746 21.12 -12.95 0.86
CA ASP A 746 22.09 -13.31 -0.18
C ASP A 746 21.50 -13.11 -1.58
N GLU A 747 20.22 -13.39 -1.77
CA GLU A 747 19.52 -13.15 -3.03
C GLU A 747 19.42 -11.64 -3.34
N GLU A 748 19.04 -10.81 -2.37
CA GLU A 748 18.98 -9.36 -2.54
C GLU A 748 20.35 -8.78 -2.95
N ARG A 749 21.44 -9.30 -2.38
CA ARG A 749 22.81 -8.92 -2.78
C ARG A 749 23.09 -9.27 -4.24
N GLN A 750 22.73 -10.47 -4.66
CA GLN A 750 22.94 -10.90 -6.04
C GLN A 750 22.11 -10.06 -7.04
N ILE A 751 20.88 -9.70 -6.69
CA ILE A 751 20.06 -8.81 -7.51
C ILE A 751 20.71 -7.44 -7.66
N ILE A 752 21.21 -6.84 -6.57
CA ILE A 752 21.93 -5.55 -6.62
C ILE A 752 23.19 -5.68 -7.49
N LEU A 753 23.99 -6.72 -7.31
CA LEU A 753 25.22 -6.95 -8.08
C LEU A 753 24.96 -7.11 -9.58
N LYS A 754 23.87 -7.80 -9.95
CA LYS A 754 23.44 -7.96 -11.34
C LYS A 754 22.76 -6.72 -11.93
N GLY A 755 22.43 -5.72 -11.11
CA GLY A 755 21.86 -4.44 -11.51
C GLY A 755 20.33 -4.35 -11.49
N CYS A 756 19.62 -5.48 -11.52
CA CYS A 756 18.19 -5.60 -11.28
C CYS A 756 17.74 -7.08 -11.33
N LEU A 757 16.50 -7.34 -10.89
CA LEU A 757 15.88 -8.67 -10.89
C LEU A 757 15.83 -9.28 -12.32
N ILE A 758 15.56 -8.47 -13.35
CA ILE A 758 15.54 -8.96 -14.74
C ILE A 758 16.89 -9.55 -15.13
N ASN A 759 17.98 -8.85 -14.84
CA ASN A 759 19.34 -9.31 -15.14
C ASN A 759 19.72 -10.51 -14.27
N TYR A 760 19.28 -10.55 -13.02
CA TYR A 760 19.53 -11.68 -12.11
C TYR A 760 18.93 -12.99 -12.66
N ASN A 761 17.76 -12.92 -13.28
CA ASN A 761 17.05 -14.06 -13.83
C ASN A 761 17.49 -14.42 -15.28
N ARG A 762 18.16 -13.52 -15.98
CA ARG A 762 18.77 -13.83 -17.28
C ARG A 762 20.07 -14.61 -17.06
N VAL A 763 20.02 -15.90 -17.23
CA VAL A 763 21.18 -16.81 -17.16
C VAL A 763 21.84 -16.90 -18.53
#